data_a4cd829b596cb787131cdd1ca30a04d0
#
_entry.id   a4cd829b596cb787131cdd1ca30a04d0
#
_cell.length_a   1.000
_cell.length_b   1.000
_cell.length_c   1.000
_cell.angle_alpha   90.00
_cell.angle_beta   90.00
_cell.angle_gamma   90.00
#
_symmetry.space_group_name_H-M   'P 1'
#
loop_
_entity.id
_entity.type
_entity.pdbx_description
1 polymer ?
#
loop_
_entity_poly.entity_id
_entity_poly.type
_entity_poly.pdbx_seq_one_letter_code
_entity_poly.pdbx_strand_id
1 'polypeptide(L)'
;MRTRTYLACLSLAILLGGAVSVYAQTALQFVPVAPCRLVDTRSGQPLQGGVPRSFQVTGACNNTIPANAAAFAFNVTVVPHGALGYLTIWPTGQMQPVVSTLNSLDGRVKANAAIVPSGTGGQVSVFASNTTDLVLDITGYFTPDTTSVMAFYPLTPCRVINQQQLTGGVAQSIDILNSTCGIPSWAQAYSLNFTAQPNGHPLGYLQAWPKGQPQPGTSILNAPTGTTTANAAIIQAGTGGEITVLASNNTNLFIDVNGYFGAPGRANQLALFTLNPCRVLDTRPNGQFVHELTVDVQASPCLNGVSSAGGYVLNATVVPPGPLGYLTLWPDSEPQPVVSTLNALDGAITSNMAIVPNVNGSIDAYASNPTQLVLDISSYMAPAPLLITTTSLPSGTTGQPYQQQLLASGGEPPYLWTVSTGSLPDGLTLSTTGVISGIPTQQGNFNFTVQISDTQSHMAQKNLSISVSTGGLVVLTTQLPQGAQGAPYSATLEAAGGTPPYTWSLTSGQLPPGLNLDANSGVISGTPTMPGVLIFTVQVEDSQSNNAQQGLEIVVNPPLSNSALTGQYAFSFNGYTGGNPIFMAGSFVADGSGNVIAGILDFTNGVPLVGVGFTGTYSIFADGRGTMQFVTGGTLGTLNFNVVVSNQGNGQLIQNNADPNTRGSGIFLVQTPTDFRLPPAGNYAMGVLGADATLNRYAKAGAFQVSGTGVVSGGAEDDNDNGTVGSRNFTGQFLHPDIRFGRGQMTFDFPNDVVNNYEYYAVSSGQFIFIGTDPVSAIDPLTLGSLLVQTGQFSNGSLQGPGVYEVSALPPNGGSPLADTVLGIATFDGHGNGSATVDENRGGTASQHVYEGTYSVAANGRVTTNGFGNASPILYLSNTSQAFVVGQDNGVTQGILEPQTAPPPFNNGSIFGTYLGGTIAPVEAPVVDALSAFVADGSGNMNGTQDFCGSGGCNTQPLASTYQVDATGRAVVNGTLSGIMYVVSPKKVVLLPTGTSNPALSTFLTGLTQ
;
A
#
# COMPACT_ATOMS: atom_id res chain seq x y z
N MET A 1 83.85 -25.41 25.75
CA MET A 1 84.57 -24.61 24.72
C MET A 1 83.50 -24.10 23.73
N ARG A 2 83.41 -22.82 23.67
CA ARG A 2 82.65 -21.91 22.73
C ARG A 2 81.39 -22.44 22.12
N THR A 3 80.28 -22.10 22.79
CA THR A 3 78.90 -22.01 22.35
C THR A 3 78.71 -20.79 21.43
N ARG A 4 78.16 -21.02 20.25
CA ARG A 4 77.67 -19.97 19.35
C ARG A 4 76.15 -19.90 19.41
N THR A 5 75.66 -18.83 20.00
CA THR A 5 74.24 -18.44 20.04
C THR A 5 73.84 -17.82 18.68
N TYR A 6 72.86 -18.42 18.01
CA TYR A 6 72.19 -17.77 16.85
C TYR A 6 70.98 -17.01 17.32
N LEU A 7 71.05 -15.67 17.13
CA LEU A 7 69.94 -14.76 17.31
C LEU A 7 69.10 -14.86 16.02
N ALA A 8 67.87 -15.34 16.14
CA ALA A 8 66.87 -15.26 15.09
C ALA A 8 66.13 -13.93 15.20
N CYS A 9 66.35 -13.01 14.26
CA CYS A 9 65.53 -11.81 14.08
C CYS A 9 64.16 -12.21 13.48
N LEU A 10 63.12 -12.14 14.30
CA LEU A 10 61.73 -12.24 13.83
C LEU A 10 61.30 -10.84 13.34
N SER A 11 61.27 -10.66 12.03
CA SER A 11 60.72 -9.44 11.41
C SER A 11 59.19 -9.50 11.51
N LEU A 12 58.64 -8.73 12.44
CA LEU A 12 57.19 -8.47 12.55
C LEU A 12 56.83 -7.48 11.46
N ALA A 13 56.32 -7.97 10.31
CA ALA A 13 55.71 -7.16 9.30
C ALA A 13 54.31 -6.76 9.84
N ILE A 14 54.16 -5.54 10.35
CA ILE A 14 52.88 -4.92 10.64
C ILE A 14 52.25 -4.63 9.27
N LEU A 15 51.30 -5.47 8.83
CA LEU A 15 50.35 -5.13 7.79
C LEU A 15 49.44 -4.06 8.39
N LEU A 16 49.71 -2.79 8.12
CA LEU A 16 48.72 -1.73 8.17
C LEU A 16 47.71 -2.00 7.05
N GLY A 17 46.76 -2.88 7.33
CA GLY A 17 45.49 -2.89 6.61
C GLY A 17 44.80 -1.60 6.91
N GLY A 18 44.96 -0.59 6.04
CA GLY A 18 44.10 0.57 6.04
C GLY A 18 42.67 0.05 5.86
N ALA A 19 41.93 0.03 6.95
CA ALA A 19 40.46 -0.05 6.84
C ALA A 19 40.05 1.18 6.04
N VAL A 20 39.79 0.98 4.75
CA VAL A 20 39.02 1.94 3.96
C VAL A 20 37.68 1.99 4.68
N SER A 21 37.46 3.01 5.47
CA SER A 21 36.14 3.33 5.99
C SER A 21 35.27 3.56 4.76
N VAL A 22 34.53 2.53 4.37
CA VAL A 22 33.41 2.69 3.47
C VAL A 22 32.44 3.58 4.26
N TYR A 23 32.49 4.89 4.02
CA TYR A 23 31.44 5.76 4.49
C TYR A 23 30.15 5.21 3.90
N ALA A 24 29.28 4.69 4.74
CA ALA A 24 27.96 4.28 4.32
C ALA A 24 27.31 5.49 3.65
N GLN A 25 27.12 5.44 2.34
CA GLN A 25 26.49 6.51 1.60
C GLN A 25 25.08 6.67 2.15
N THR A 26 24.68 7.90 2.45
CA THR A 26 23.37 8.21 3.01
C THR A 26 22.30 8.00 1.95
N ALA A 27 21.30 7.18 2.26
CA ALA A 27 20.14 7.00 1.43
C ALA A 27 19.30 8.29 1.42
N LEU A 28 18.96 8.81 0.25
CA LEU A 28 18.25 10.05 0.08
C LEU A 28 16.87 9.81 -0.52
N GLN A 29 15.85 10.49 0.02
CA GLN A 29 14.46 10.44 -0.41
C GLN A 29 14.06 11.75 -1.09
N PHE A 30 13.14 11.69 -2.05
CA PHE A 30 12.72 12.84 -2.84
C PHE A 30 11.67 13.69 -2.13
N VAL A 31 11.81 15.01 -2.26
CA VAL A 31 10.80 16.00 -1.86
C VAL A 31 10.53 16.92 -3.05
N PRO A 32 9.32 16.94 -3.60
CA PRO A 32 8.98 17.83 -4.69
C PRO A 32 8.87 19.27 -4.21
N VAL A 33 9.22 20.22 -5.08
CA VAL A 33 8.92 21.65 -4.89
C VAL A 33 8.17 22.18 -6.11
N ALA A 34 7.33 23.19 -5.90
CA ALA A 34 6.76 23.92 -7.03
C ALA A 34 7.89 24.42 -7.93
N PRO A 35 7.86 24.15 -9.27
CA PRO A 35 8.95 24.51 -10.16
C PRO A 35 9.35 25.98 -10.01
N CYS A 36 10.61 26.23 -9.66
CA CYS A 36 11.12 27.53 -9.28
C CYS A 36 12.41 27.85 -10.02
N ARG A 37 12.56 29.09 -10.49
CA ARG A 37 13.80 29.58 -11.13
C ARG A 37 14.82 30.00 -10.09
N LEU A 38 15.98 29.32 -10.08
CA LEU A 38 17.10 29.62 -9.19
C LEU A 38 18.06 30.66 -9.78
N VAL A 39 18.38 30.50 -11.08
CA VAL A 39 19.34 31.30 -11.79
C VAL A 39 18.80 31.69 -13.15
N ASP A 40 18.95 32.94 -13.54
CA ASP A 40 18.72 33.43 -14.88
C ASP A 40 19.79 34.51 -15.18
N THR A 41 20.82 34.16 -15.97
CA THR A 41 21.92 35.09 -16.26
C THR A 41 21.63 35.97 -17.47
N ARG A 42 20.53 35.77 -18.18
CA ARG A 42 20.14 36.58 -19.36
C ARG A 42 19.90 38.04 -19.02
N SER A 43 19.49 38.32 -17.80
CA SER A 43 19.34 39.68 -17.26
C SER A 43 20.54 40.17 -16.44
N GLY A 44 21.64 39.39 -16.40
CA GLY A 44 22.80 39.66 -15.56
C GLY A 44 24.14 39.37 -16.26
N GLN A 45 25.04 38.70 -15.54
CA GLN A 45 26.36 38.33 -16.05
C GLN A 45 26.29 36.90 -16.63
N PRO A 46 26.53 36.66 -17.93
CA PRO A 46 26.60 35.33 -18.49
C PRO A 46 27.74 34.48 -17.88
N LEU A 47 27.70 33.17 -18.02
CA LEU A 47 28.85 32.32 -17.74
C LEU A 47 29.98 32.64 -18.71
N GLN A 48 31.15 32.94 -18.21
CA GLN A 48 32.36 33.16 -19.04
C GLN A 48 32.95 31.80 -19.44
N GLY A 49 33.23 31.62 -20.72
CA GLY A 49 33.84 30.40 -21.24
C GLY A 49 35.16 30.09 -20.50
N GLY A 50 35.29 28.84 -20.05
CA GLY A 50 36.50 28.38 -19.34
C GLY A 50 36.57 28.73 -17.83
N VAL A 51 35.58 29.44 -17.27
CA VAL A 51 35.60 29.89 -15.86
C VAL A 51 34.40 29.27 -15.12
N PRO A 52 34.62 28.42 -14.10
CA PRO A 52 33.54 27.89 -13.28
C PRO A 52 32.94 29.00 -12.37
N ARG A 53 31.60 28.85 -12.13
CA ARG A 53 30.85 29.73 -11.24
C ARG A 53 29.95 28.93 -10.33
N SER A 54 29.90 29.25 -9.03
CA SER A 54 29.06 28.59 -8.05
C SER A 54 27.76 29.37 -7.81
N PHE A 55 26.66 28.60 -7.54
CA PHE A 55 25.34 29.13 -7.28
C PHE A 55 24.76 28.51 -6.00
N GLN A 56 24.15 29.35 -5.15
CA GLN A 56 23.46 28.92 -3.94
C GLN A 56 22.12 28.25 -4.29
N VAL A 57 21.84 27.08 -3.71
CA VAL A 57 20.60 26.34 -3.91
C VAL A 57 19.81 26.25 -2.62
N THR A 58 20.45 25.83 -1.51
CA THR A 58 19.76 25.81 -0.20
C THR A 58 19.36 27.23 0.23
N GLY A 59 18.18 27.38 0.81
CA GLY A 59 17.58 28.67 1.14
C GLY A 59 16.90 29.38 -0.04
N ALA A 60 17.00 28.87 -1.27
CA ALA A 60 16.33 29.44 -2.43
C ALA A 60 14.83 29.11 -2.47
N CYS A 61 14.11 29.65 -3.50
CA CYS A 61 12.68 29.42 -3.70
C CYS A 61 11.83 29.78 -2.47
N ASN A 62 12.03 30.94 -1.89
CA ASN A 62 11.37 31.41 -0.66
C ASN A 62 11.63 30.50 0.56
N ASN A 63 12.87 30.03 0.70
CA ASN A 63 13.30 29.12 1.77
C ASN A 63 12.66 27.71 1.75
N THR A 64 12.12 27.26 0.63
CA THR A 64 11.55 25.90 0.55
C THR A 64 12.62 24.81 0.43
N ILE A 65 13.88 25.15 0.10
CA ILE A 65 14.98 24.19 -0.02
C ILE A 65 15.79 24.23 1.27
N PRO A 66 15.70 23.20 2.14
CA PRO A 66 16.33 23.22 3.46
C PRO A 66 17.85 23.02 3.37
N ALA A 67 18.57 23.35 4.45
CA ALA A 67 20.02 23.24 4.53
C ALA A 67 20.54 21.79 4.45
N ASN A 68 19.71 20.80 4.81
CA ASN A 68 20.05 19.37 4.75
C ASN A 68 19.68 18.70 3.40
N ALA A 69 19.23 19.48 2.40
CA ALA A 69 19.06 18.96 1.04
C ALA A 69 20.42 18.50 0.49
N ALA A 70 20.52 17.22 0.14
CA ALA A 70 21.76 16.55 -0.22
C ALA A 70 21.93 16.32 -1.73
N ALA A 71 20.86 16.44 -2.53
CA ALA A 71 20.92 16.51 -3.99
C ALA A 71 19.71 17.28 -4.53
N PHE A 72 19.81 17.75 -5.76
CA PHE A 72 18.83 18.63 -6.39
C PHE A 72 18.41 18.10 -7.76
N ALA A 73 17.12 18.14 -8.08
CA ALA A 73 16.57 17.82 -9.38
C ALA A 73 16.37 19.12 -10.20
N PHE A 74 17.22 19.32 -11.19
CA PHE A 74 17.26 20.52 -12.01
C PHE A 74 16.74 20.31 -13.44
N ASN A 75 16.29 21.39 -14.06
CA ASN A 75 16.33 21.62 -15.48
C ASN A 75 17.38 22.68 -15.79
N VAL A 76 18.41 22.31 -16.55
CA VAL A 76 19.56 23.14 -16.91
C VAL A 76 19.37 23.60 -18.36
N THR A 77 19.17 24.89 -18.58
CA THR A 77 18.98 25.45 -19.91
C THR A 77 20.13 26.42 -20.24
N VAL A 78 20.74 26.24 -21.39
CA VAL A 78 21.74 27.19 -21.96
C VAL A 78 21.13 28.04 -23.06
N VAL A 79 21.56 29.31 -23.11
CA VAL A 79 21.31 30.24 -24.21
C VAL A 79 22.67 30.72 -24.72
N PRO A 80 23.30 29.93 -25.62
CA PRO A 80 24.67 30.19 -26.05
C PRO A 80 24.81 31.46 -26.88
N HIS A 81 25.95 32.14 -26.71
CA HIS A 81 26.37 33.31 -27.55
C HIS A 81 27.14 32.86 -28.79
N GLY A 82 27.01 31.61 -29.22
CA GLY A 82 27.69 30.93 -30.30
C GLY A 82 27.82 29.44 -30.02
N ALA A 83 28.71 28.72 -30.70
CA ALA A 83 28.93 27.32 -30.44
C ALA A 83 29.35 27.09 -28.97
N LEU A 84 28.63 26.21 -28.25
CA LEU A 84 28.96 25.76 -26.91
C LEU A 84 29.42 24.32 -26.93
N GLY A 85 30.69 24.06 -26.68
CA GLY A 85 31.24 22.70 -26.64
C GLY A 85 30.52 21.83 -25.62
N TYR A 86 30.52 22.27 -24.36
CA TYR A 86 29.77 21.58 -23.27
C TYR A 86 29.55 22.51 -22.07
N LEU A 87 28.54 22.15 -21.32
CA LEU A 87 28.31 22.63 -19.94
C LEU A 87 28.35 21.45 -19.00
N THR A 88 28.98 21.64 -17.84
CA THR A 88 29.02 20.68 -16.72
C THR A 88 28.52 21.35 -15.46
N ILE A 89 27.68 20.64 -14.66
CA ILE A 89 27.25 21.05 -13.33
C ILE A 89 27.63 19.96 -12.32
N TRP A 90 28.20 20.36 -11.16
CA TRP A 90 28.69 19.46 -10.13
C TRP A 90 28.60 20.08 -8.73
N PRO A 91 28.77 19.27 -7.63
CA PRO A 91 28.76 19.80 -6.26
C PRO A 91 29.93 20.77 -6.03
N THR A 92 29.67 21.95 -5.50
CA THR A 92 30.72 22.95 -5.13
C THR A 92 31.67 22.36 -4.09
N GLY A 93 32.95 22.61 -4.25
CA GLY A 93 33.99 22.05 -3.37
C GLY A 93 34.61 20.76 -3.86
N GLN A 94 33.99 20.09 -4.86
CA GLN A 94 34.58 18.95 -5.56
C GLN A 94 35.36 19.41 -6.80
N MET A 95 36.31 18.58 -7.28
CA MET A 95 36.97 18.81 -8.55
C MET A 95 35.95 18.74 -9.69
N GLN A 96 36.15 19.60 -10.72
CA GLN A 96 35.36 19.57 -11.93
C GLN A 96 35.46 18.17 -12.61
N PRO A 97 34.35 17.43 -12.79
CA PRO A 97 34.40 16.11 -13.42
C PRO A 97 34.59 16.21 -14.95
N VAL A 98 35.12 15.14 -15.53
CA VAL A 98 35.35 15.04 -17.00
C VAL A 98 34.08 14.45 -17.67
N VAL A 99 32.94 15.09 -17.45
CA VAL A 99 31.62 14.71 -17.99
C VAL A 99 30.94 15.95 -18.55
N SER A 100 29.89 15.77 -19.35
CA SER A 100 29.06 16.88 -19.80
C SER A 100 27.63 16.70 -19.32
N THR A 101 27.00 17.78 -18.87
CA THR A 101 25.57 17.81 -18.61
C THR A 101 24.79 18.05 -19.90
N LEU A 102 25.26 18.97 -20.74
CA LEU A 102 24.68 19.20 -22.04
C LEU A 102 25.72 19.78 -23.03
N ASN A 103 25.40 19.66 -24.32
CA ASN A 103 26.21 20.17 -25.44
C ASN A 103 25.34 20.97 -26.42
N SER A 104 25.84 22.10 -26.94
CA SER A 104 25.18 22.89 -27.96
C SER A 104 26.18 23.45 -28.97
N LEU A 105 26.86 22.55 -29.69
CA LEU A 105 27.83 22.93 -30.72
C LEU A 105 27.23 23.75 -31.87
N ASP A 106 25.92 23.57 -32.06
CA ASP A 106 25.11 24.31 -33.02
C ASP A 106 24.66 25.71 -32.54
N GLY A 107 25.03 26.07 -31.29
CA GLY A 107 24.72 27.37 -30.67
C GLY A 107 23.24 27.60 -30.35
N ARG A 108 22.41 26.55 -30.34
CA ARG A 108 20.98 26.64 -30.04
C ARG A 108 20.70 26.62 -28.54
N VAL A 109 19.54 27.18 -28.15
CA VAL A 109 18.99 27.01 -26.81
C VAL A 109 18.67 25.54 -26.61
N LYS A 110 19.27 24.93 -25.61
CA LYS A 110 19.04 23.53 -25.23
C LYS A 110 18.81 23.41 -23.72
N ALA A 111 17.94 22.49 -23.33
CA ALA A 111 17.69 22.12 -21.95
C ALA A 111 18.04 20.66 -21.73
N ASN A 112 18.49 20.34 -20.52
CA ASN A 112 18.65 18.96 -20.03
C ASN A 112 18.34 18.88 -18.55
N ALA A 113 17.66 17.83 -18.14
CA ALA A 113 17.48 17.52 -16.73
C ALA A 113 18.79 17.03 -16.10
N ALA A 114 18.98 17.28 -14.81
CA ALA A 114 20.11 16.76 -14.06
C ALA A 114 19.76 16.55 -12.59
N ILE A 115 20.17 15.42 -12.01
CA ILE A 115 20.22 15.24 -10.56
C ILE A 115 21.65 15.47 -10.12
N VAL A 116 21.87 16.51 -9.29
CA VAL A 116 23.20 16.98 -8.89
C VAL A 116 23.33 16.94 -7.37
N PRO A 117 24.36 16.28 -6.83
CA PRO A 117 24.62 16.30 -5.41
C PRO A 117 24.84 17.73 -4.88
N SER A 118 24.47 17.97 -3.62
CA SER A 118 24.73 19.21 -2.92
C SER A 118 26.22 19.35 -2.60
N GLY A 119 26.79 20.47 -2.90
CA GLY A 119 28.19 20.79 -2.57
C GLY A 119 28.34 21.59 -1.27
N THR A 120 29.54 22.05 -1.00
CA THR A 120 29.87 22.85 0.18
C THR A 120 28.93 24.05 0.31
N GLY A 121 28.29 24.17 1.47
CA GLY A 121 27.33 25.24 1.77
C GLY A 121 25.99 25.14 1.00
N GLY A 122 25.63 23.97 0.45
CA GLY A 122 24.41 23.80 -0.32
C GLY A 122 24.45 24.41 -1.72
N GLN A 123 25.66 24.49 -2.31
CA GLN A 123 25.93 25.11 -3.60
C GLN A 123 26.23 24.10 -4.69
N VAL A 124 26.01 24.50 -5.94
CA VAL A 124 26.46 23.78 -7.14
C VAL A 124 27.38 24.68 -7.98
N SER A 125 28.39 24.08 -8.61
CA SER A 125 29.32 24.75 -9.53
C SER A 125 28.95 24.41 -10.96
N VAL A 126 29.05 25.40 -11.86
CA VAL A 126 28.77 25.28 -13.28
C VAL A 126 29.95 25.76 -14.09
N PHE A 127 30.37 25.00 -15.08
CA PHE A 127 31.42 25.38 -16.04
C PHE A 127 30.83 25.29 -17.45
N ALA A 128 31.13 26.27 -18.26
CA ALA A 128 30.82 26.25 -19.68
C ALA A 128 32.11 26.37 -20.49
N SER A 129 32.30 25.59 -21.54
CA SER A 129 33.47 25.66 -22.41
C SER A 129 33.59 27.01 -23.14
N ASN A 130 32.46 27.65 -23.43
CA ASN A 130 32.31 28.90 -24.17
C ASN A 130 31.26 29.78 -23.47
N THR A 131 31.27 31.09 -23.75
CA THR A 131 30.33 32.03 -23.12
C THR A 131 28.87 31.68 -23.45
N THR A 132 28.03 31.58 -22.43
CA THR A 132 26.61 31.27 -22.54
C THR A 132 25.81 31.88 -21.39
N ASP A 133 24.54 32.18 -21.62
CA ASP A 133 23.63 32.36 -20.49
C ASP A 133 23.17 31.02 -19.94
N LEU A 134 22.88 31.00 -18.66
CA LEU A 134 22.36 29.88 -17.88
C LEU A 134 21.00 30.24 -17.31
N VAL A 135 20.04 29.34 -17.51
CA VAL A 135 18.81 29.30 -16.75
C VAL A 135 18.79 27.98 -15.98
N LEU A 136 18.66 28.07 -14.66
CA LEU A 136 18.64 26.91 -13.77
C LEU A 136 17.30 26.91 -13.02
N ASP A 137 16.48 25.93 -13.31
CA ASP A 137 15.18 25.71 -12.67
C ASP A 137 15.26 24.45 -11.80
N ILE A 138 14.54 24.39 -10.66
CA ILE A 138 14.49 23.25 -9.76
C ILE A 138 13.05 22.74 -9.62
N THR A 139 12.88 21.41 -9.56
CA THR A 139 11.58 20.74 -9.40
C THR A 139 11.48 19.92 -8.11
N GLY A 140 12.59 19.73 -7.42
CA GLY A 140 12.64 18.99 -6.15
C GLY A 140 14.07 18.83 -5.64
N TYR A 141 14.17 18.28 -4.44
CA TYR A 141 15.43 17.94 -3.82
C TYR A 141 15.36 16.56 -3.16
N PHE A 142 16.54 16.03 -2.82
CA PHE A 142 16.67 14.77 -2.09
C PHE A 142 17.30 15.05 -0.72
N THR A 143 16.76 14.40 0.32
CA THR A 143 17.14 14.60 1.72
C THR A 143 17.31 13.26 2.44
N PRO A 144 18.16 13.18 3.49
CA PRO A 144 18.22 12.03 4.37
C PRO A 144 17.05 11.94 5.37
N ASP A 145 16.17 12.96 5.41
CA ASP A 145 14.99 12.95 6.28
C ASP A 145 14.05 11.78 5.92
N THR A 146 13.25 11.37 6.88
CA THR A 146 12.31 10.26 6.73
C THR A 146 10.84 10.71 6.79
N THR A 147 10.59 12.00 7.04
CA THR A 147 9.23 12.56 7.14
C THR A 147 8.87 13.35 5.90
N SER A 148 7.67 13.16 5.38
CA SER A 148 7.13 13.86 4.20
C SER A 148 8.00 13.71 2.95
N VAL A 149 8.60 12.55 2.75
CA VAL A 149 9.51 12.21 1.65
C VAL A 149 8.92 11.11 0.79
N MET A 150 9.47 10.95 -0.42
CA MET A 150 9.05 9.95 -1.39
C MET A 150 10.22 9.03 -1.78
N ALA A 151 9.98 7.72 -1.78
CA ALA A 151 10.86 6.73 -2.37
C ALA A 151 10.62 6.64 -3.88
N PHE A 152 11.62 6.23 -4.64
CA PHE A 152 11.50 5.94 -6.06
C PHE A 152 11.06 4.48 -6.28
N TYR A 153 10.14 4.26 -7.21
CA TYR A 153 9.66 2.95 -7.65
C TYR A 153 9.93 2.83 -9.15
N PRO A 154 10.82 1.92 -9.56
CA PRO A 154 11.20 1.78 -10.96
C PRO A 154 10.08 1.17 -11.79
N LEU A 155 9.97 1.59 -13.04
CA LEU A 155 9.15 0.98 -14.08
C LEU A 155 10.00 0.73 -15.31
N THR A 156 9.80 -0.40 -15.98
CA THR A 156 10.29 -0.57 -17.36
C THR A 156 9.75 0.58 -18.20
N PRO A 157 10.59 1.32 -18.95
CA PRO A 157 10.15 2.51 -19.64
C PRO A 157 8.92 2.25 -20.51
N CYS A 158 7.88 3.07 -20.35
CA CYS A 158 6.54 2.85 -20.91
C CYS A 158 5.97 4.14 -21.47
N ARG A 159 5.27 4.06 -22.61
CA ARG A 159 4.63 5.22 -23.24
C ARG A 159 3.29 5.55 -22.60
N VAL A 160 3.20 6.70 -21.92
CA VAL A 160 1.98 7.26 -21.33
C VAL A 160 1.12 7.94 -22.39
N ILE A 161 1.74 8.81 -23.21
CA ILE A 161 1.08 9.59 -24.26
C ILE A 161 1.77 9.34 -25.60
N ASN A 162 0.97 8.96 -26.58
CA ASN A 162 1.43 8.74 -27.95
C ASN A 162 0.82 9.78 -28.89
N GLN A 163 1.62 10.76 -29.29
CA GLN A 163 1.29 11.77 -30.31
C GLN A 163 0.06 12.65 -29.96
N GLN A 164 -0.02 13.14 -28.70
CA GLN A 164 -1.05 14.13 -28.31
C GLN A 164 -0.76 15.48 -28.98
N GLN A 165 -1.71 15.98 -29.77
CA GLN A 165 -1.60 17.31 -30.34
C GLN A 165 -1.85 18.38 -29.29
N LEU A 166 -0.91 19.32 -29.10
CA LEU A 166 -1.05 20.49 -28.24
C LEU A 166 -1.30 21.73 -29.10
N THR A 167 -2.27 22.53 -28.71
CA THR A 167 -2.51 23.86 -29.28
C THR A 167 -1.66 24.90 -28.54
N GLY A 168 -0.91 25.72 -29.29
CA GLY A 168 -0.06 26.74 -28.70
C GLY A 168 -0.79 27.71 -27.79
N GLY A 169 -0.24 27.96 -26.60
CA GLY A 169 -0.82 28.85 -25.60
C GLY A 169 -2.01 28.27 -24.82
N VAL A 170 -2.40 27.02 -25.08
CA VAL A 170 -3.53 26.37 -24.38
C VAL A 170 -3.01 25.30 -23.44
N ALA A 171 -3.31 25.44 -22.15
CA ALA A 171 -2.98 24.44 -21.15
C ALA A 171 -3.90 23.21 -21.27
N GLN A 172 -3.33 22.01 -21.25
CA GLN A 172 -4.05 20.74 -21.34
C GLN A 172 -3.68 19.83 -20.17
N SER A 173 -4.66 19.16 -19.57
CA SER A 173 -4.44 18.15 -18.54
C SER A 173 -4.13 16.81 -19.19
N ILE A 174 -3.14 16.11 -18.62
CA ILE A 174 -2.69 14.78 -19.04
C ILE A 174 -2.88 13.83 -17.86
N ASP A 175 -3.63 12.79 -18.08
CA ASP A 175 -3.85 11.71 -17.11
C ASP A 175 -2.67 10.73 -17.19
N ILE A 176 -1.87 10.69 -16.13
CA ILE A 176 -0.72 9.80 -16.02
C ILE A 176 -1.13 8.47 -15.37
N LEU A 177 -2.02 8.50 -14.38
CA LEU A 177 -2.40 7.30 -13.62
C LEU A 177 -3.16 6.28 -14.45
N ASN A 178 -4.12 6.71 -15.28
CA ASN A 178 -4.93 5.82 -16.10
C ASN A 178 -4.24 5.39 -17.42
N SER A 179 -2.93 5.60 -17.52
CA SER A 179 -2.15 5.06 -18.62
C SER A 179 -2.00 3.54 -18.50
N THR A 180 -1.64 2.87 -19.61
CA THR A 180 -1.35 1.43 -19.64
C THR A 180 -0.04 1.04 -18.95
N CYS A 181 0.64 1.99 -18.28
CA CYS A 181 1.98 1.79 -17.71
C CYS A 181 1.96 1.21 -16.29
N GLY A 182 0.79 0.91 -15.71
CA GLY A 182 0.69 0.25 -14.39
C GLY A 182 1.11 1.15 -13.22
N ILE A 183 0.92 2.47 -13.33
CA ILE A 183 1.24 3.41 -12.27
C ILE A 183 0.14 3.34 -11.19
N PRO A 184 0.46 3.06 -9.93
CA PRO A 184 -0.55 2.92 -8.90
C PRO A 184 -1.12 4.28 -8.47
N SER A 185 -2.35 4.28 -7.96
CA SER A 185 -3.08 5.50 -7.54
C SER A 185 -2.40 6.27 -6.39
N TRP A 186 -1.50 5.63 -5.64
CA TRP A 186 -0.72 6.25 -4.58
C TRP A 186 0.59 6.91 -5.06
N ALA A 187 0.89 6.91 -6.37
CA ALA A 187 2.03 7.65 -6.92
C ALA A 187 1.84 9.16 -6.71
N GLN A 188 2.87 9.83 -6.20
CA GLN A 188 2.84 11.24 -5.80
C GLN A 188 3.69 12.15 -6.69
N ALA A 189 4.62 11.57 -7.46
CA ALA A 189 5.36 12.27 -8.52
C ALA A 189 5.84 11.24 -9.55
N TYR A 190 6.15 11.72 -10.75
CA TYR A 190 6.50 10.90 -11.90
C TYR A 190 7.86 11.28 -12.46
N SER A 191 8.69 10.28 -12.82
CA SER A 191 9.90 10.47 -13.63
C SER A 191 9.52 10.28 -15.10
N LEU A 192 9.43 11.38 -15.83
CA LEU A 192 8.91 11.44 -17.18
C LEU A 192 9.98 11.88 -18.17
N ASN A 193 9.86 11.42 -19.42
CA ASN A 193 10.54 11.96 -20.57
C ASN A 193 9.52 12.61 -21.53
N PHE A 194 9.68 13.88 -21.80
CA PHE A 194 8.83 14.63 -22.71
C PHE A 194 9.51 14.77 -24.07
N THR A 195 8.84 14.34 -25.15
CA THR A 195 9.31 14.55 -26.52
C THR A 195 8.33 15.45 -27.27
N ALA A 196 8.76 16.65 -27.59
CA ALA A 196 8.00 17.56 -28.47
C ALA A 196 8.41 17.37 -29.92
N GLN A 197 7.42 17.25 -30.82
CA GLN A 197 7.59 17.15 -32.27
C GLN A 197 6.88 18.33 -32.94
N PRO A 198 7.56 19.48 -33.10
CA PRO A 198 6.94 20.69 -33.66
C PRO A 198 6.82 20.70 -35.19
N ASN A 199 7.25 19.63 -35.86
CA ASN A 199 7.13 19.46 -37.34
C ASN A 199 7.74 20.61 -38.15
N GLY A 200 8.92 21.10 -37.74
CA GLY A 200 9.65 22.16 -38.42
C GLY A 200 9.22 23.59 -38.03
N HIS A 201 8.22 23.74 -37.16
CA HIS A 201 7.79 25.04 -36.62
C HIS A 201 8.51 25.36 -35.31
N PRO A 202 8.98 26.60 -35.07
CA PRO A 202 9.61 26.95 -33.81
C PRO A 202 8.71 26.66 -32.60
N LEU A 203 9.26 25.99 -31.58
CA LEU A 203 8.64 25.83 -30.25
C LEU A 203 9.51 26.59 -29.25
N GLY A 204 9.00 27.72 -28.75
CA GLY A 204 9.71 28.54 -27.78
C GLY A 204 9.96 27.75 -26.48
N TYR A 205 8.92 27.13 -25.93
CA TYR A 205 9.03 26.31 -24.72
C TYR A 205 7.85 25.32 -24.58
N LEU A 206 8.12 24.27 -23.82
CA LEU A 206 7.12 23.38 -23.24
C LEU A 206 7.21 23.50 -21.71
N GLN A 207 6.07 23.61 -21.04
CA GLN A 207 5.95 23.61 -19.58
C GLN A 207 5.12 22.40 -19.13
N ALA A 208 5.41 21.89 -17.91
CA ALA A 208 4.57 20.91 -17.24
C ALA A 208 4.57 21.21 -15.74
N TRP A 209 3.41 20.98 -15.09
CA TRP A 209 3.23 21.19 -13.65
C TRP A 209 2.06 20.33 -13.12
N PRO A 210 1.94 20.16 -11.79
CA PRO A 210 0.83 19.42 -11.20
C PRO A 210 -0.52 20.08 -11.52
N LYS A 211 -1.51 19.29 -11.94
CA LYS A 211 -2.88 19.81 -12.16
C LYS A 211 -3.42 20.42 -10.87
N GLY A 212 -4.09 21.57 -11.00
CA GLY A 212 -4.64 22.33 -9.86
C GLY A 212 -3.63 23.28 -9.20
N GLN A 213 -2.36 23.25 -9.59
CA GLN A 213 -1.36 24.22 -9.16
C GLN A 213 -1.24 25.39 -10.17
N PRO A 214 -0.78 26.57 -9.74
CA PRO A 214 -0.52 27.69 -10.65
C PRO A 214 0.53 27.32 -11.72
N GLN A 215 0.38 27.90 -12.93
CA GLN A 215 1.36 27.76 -14.00
C GLN A 215 2.74 28.31 -13.55
N PRO A 216 3.83 27.51 -13.64
CA PRO A 216 5.16 27.97 -13.26
C PRO A 216 5.78 28.88 -14.31
N GLY A 217 6.72 29.74 -13.89
CA GLY A 217 7.56 30.53 -14.79
C GLY A 217 8.74 29.77 -15.43
N THR A 218 8.78 28.45 -15.30
CA THR A 218 9.86 27.57 -15.74
C THR A 218 9.45 26.76 -16.98
N SER A 219 10.42 26.35 -17.79
CA SER A 219 10.21 25.45 -18.95
C SER A 219 10.89 24.11 -18.71
N ILE A 220 10.38 23.02 -19.31
CA ILE A 220 11.05 21.72 -19.32
C ILE A 220 11.88 21.51 -20.57
N LEU A 221 11.44 21.99 -21.73
CA LEU A 221 12.23 21.92 -22.98
C LEU A 221 11.98 23.11 -23.90
N ASN A 222 12.93 23.31 -24.84
CA ASN A 222 12.90 24.33 -25.87
C ASN A 222 13.32 23.70 -27.21
N ALA A 223 12.59 23.96 -28.28
CA ALA A 223 12.92 23.51 -29.65
C ALA A 223 12.77 24.67 -30.65
N PRO A 224 13.63 25.72 -30.58
CA PRO A 224 13.47 26.96 -31.32
C PRO A 224 13.62 26.78 -32.84
N THR A 225 14.22 25.69 -33.32
CA THR A 225 14.36 25.36 -34.74
C THR A 225 13.24 24.44 -35.25
N GLY A 226 12.31 24.03 -34.37
CA GLY A 226 11.23 23.12 -34.78
C GLY A 226 11.66 21.66 -34.93
N THR A 227 12.86 21.28 -34.51
CA THR A 227 13.33 19.90 -34.48
C THR A 227 12.69 19.13 -33.34
N THR A 228 12.46 17.82 -33.53
CA THR A 228 12.02 16.94 -32.47
C THR A 228 13.04 16.93 -31.33
N THR A 229 12.58 17.27 -30.11
CA THR A 229 13.43 17.45 -28.94
C THR A 229 12.83 16.74 -27.74
N ALA A 230 13.67 15.98 -27.02
CA ALA A 230 13.29 15.32 -25.79
C ALA A 230 14.01 15.94 -24.58
N ASN A 231 13.35 15.93 -23.44
CA ASN A 231 13.96 16.23 -22.12
C ASN A 231 13.23 15.52 -21.01
N ALA A 232 13.97 15.04 -20.02
CA ALA A 232 13.43 14.42 -18.81
C ALA A 232 12.95 15.48 -17.81
N ALA A 233 12.00 15.09 -16.94
CA ALA A 233 11.60 15.90 -15.80
C ALA A 233 10.96 15.04 -14.71
N ILE A 234 11.16 15.43 -13.45
CA ILE A 234 10.38 14.88 -12.33
C ILE A 234 9.25 15.86 -12.04
N ILE A 235 8.02 15.41 -12.20
CA ILE A 235 6.82 16.24 -12.03
C ILE A 235 5.95 15.64 -10.92
N GLN A 236 5.58 16.47 -9.93
CA GLN A 236 4.65 16.08 -8.87
C GLN A 236 3.27 15.78 -9.46
N ALA A 237 2.58 14.78 -8.92
CA ALA A 237 1.20 14.46 -9.24
C ALA A 237 0.27 15.59 -8.77
N GLY A 238 -0.61 16.05 -9.64
CA GLY A 238 -1.64 17.03 -9.31
C GLY A 238 -2.97 16.36 -8.92
N THR A 239 -4.03 17.15 -8.91
CA THR A 239 -5.39 16.67 -8.63
C THR A 239 -5.74 15.51 -9.57
N GLY A 240 -6.18 14.38 -9.02
CA GLY A 240 -6.48 13.15 -9.75
C GLY A 240 -5.26 12.45 -10.34
N GLY A 241 -4.04 12.74 -9.86
CA GLY A 241 -2.81 12.19 -10.42
C GLY A 241 -2.42 12.75 -11.79
N GLU A 242 -3.10 13.79 -12.26
CA GLU A 242 -2.85 14.40 -13.55
C GLU A 242 -1.76 15.47 -13.47
N ILE A 243 -1.11 15.73 -14.62
CA ILE A 243 -0.25 16.90 -14.83
C ILE A 243 -0.91 17.83 -15.85
N THR A 244 -0.54 19.11 -15.81
CA THR A 244 -0.93 20.08 -16.85
C THR A 244 0.29 20.39 -17.69
N VAL A 245 0.10 20.43 -19.03
CA VAL A 245 1.15 20.81 -20.00
C VAL A 245 0.71 22.02 -20.81
N LEU A 246 1.68 22.87 -21.19
CA LEU A 246 1.47 24.01 -22.09
C LEU A 246 2.63 24.15 -23.03
N ALA A 247 2.36 24.19 -24.31
CA ALA A 247 3.31 24.50 -25.37
C ALA A 247 3.14 25.95 -25.83
N SER A 248 4.24 26.67 -26.08
CA SER A 248 4.16 28.06 -26.64
C SER A 248 3.55 28.11 -28.02
N ASN A 249 3.69 27.06 -28.80
CA ASN A 249 3.23 26.90 -30.18
C ASN A 249 2.71 25.48 -30.41
N ASN A 250 1.97 25.27 -31.49
CA ASN A 250 1.45 23.94 -31.83
C ASN A 250 2.57 22.92 -31.95
N THR A 251 2.38 21.76 -31.29
CA THR A 251 3.32 20.65 -31.35
C THR A 251 2.61 19.32 -31.07
N ASN A 252 3.17 18.20 -31.53
CA ASN A 252 2.79 16.90 -31.03
C ASN A 252 3.66 16.60 -29.81
N LEU A 253 3.05 15.95 -28.80
CA LEU A 253 3.68 15.57 -27.55
C LEU A 253 3.65 14.06 -27.39
N PHE A 254 4.79 13.50 -26.97
CA PHE A 254 4.93 12.14 -26.46
C PHE A 254 5.41 12.24 -25.02
N ILE A 255 4.90 11.38 -24.16
CA ILE A 255 5.35 11.29 -22.76
C ILE A 255 5.63 9.83 -22.45
N ASP A 256 6.84 9.56 -21.99
CA ASP A 256 7.27 8.26 -21.51
C ASP A 256 7.54 8.34 -20.01
N VAL A 257 7.25 7.26 -19.26
CA VAL A 257 7.53 7.12 -17.83
C VAL A 257 8.55 6.01 -17.61
N ASN A 258 9.50 6.22 -16.68
CA ASN A 258 10.50 5.21 -16.29
C ASN A 258 10.48 4.91 -14.78
N GLY A 259 9.56 5.50 -14.06
CA GLY A 259 9.35 5.27 -12.63
C GLY A 259 8.49 6.38 -12.02
N TYR A 260 8.11 6.15 -10.78
CA TYR A 260 7.32 7.12 -10.00
C TYR A 260 7.86 7.23 -8.58
N PHE A 261 7.45 8.28 -7.90
CA PHE A 261 7.78 8.51 -6.50
C PHE A 261 6.50 8.43 -5.66
N GLY A 262 6.60 7.83 -4.48
CA GLY A 262 5.49 7.70 -3.55
C GLY A 262 5.96 7.46 -2.12
N ALA A 263 5.04 7.33 -1.17
CA ALA A 263 5.37 7.09 0.22
C ALA A 263 6.32 5.88 0.38
N PRO A 264 7.37 5.99 1.20
CA PRO A 264 8.26 4.87 1.49
C PRO A 264 7.54 3.78 2.31
N GLY A 265 8.17 2.60 2.42
CA GLY A 265 7.64 1.45 3.19
C GLY A 265 6.91 0.40 2.34
N ARG A 266 7.04 0.44 1.02
CA ARG A 266 6.49 -0.56 0.10
C ARG A 266 7.60 -1.36 -0.60
N ALA A 267 7.26 -2.55 -1.10
CA ALA A 267 8.20 -3.39 -1.86
C ALA A 267 8.76 -2.65 -3.09
N ASN A 268 9.98 -3.01 -3.49
CA ASN A 268 10.72 -2.43 -4.62
C ASN A 268 11.03 -0.92 -4.49
N GLN A 269 10.95 -0.37 -3.28
CA GLN A 269 11.33 1.02 -3.05
C GLN A 269 12.84 1.23 -3.17
N LEU A 270 13.24 2.33 -3.81
CA LEU A 270 14.63 2.73 -3.95
C LEU A 270 14.86 4.12 -3.40
N ALA A 271 16.02 4.33 -2.81
CA ALA A 271 16.56 5.63 -2.41
C ALA A 271 17.66 6.07 -3.38
N LEU A 272 17.90 7.37 -3.47
CA LEU A 272 19.00 7.92 -4.25
C LEU A 272 20.30 7.86 -3.44
N PHE A 273 21.38 7.44 -4.10
CA PHE A 273 22.74 7.52 -3.60
C PHE A 273 23.56 8.36 -4.57
N THR A 274 24.22 9.40 -4.05
CA THR A 274 24.96 10.35 -4.86
C THR A 274 26.35 9.83 -5.24
N LEU A 275 26.79 10.16 -6.45
CA LEU A 275 28.15 9.91 -6.94
C LEU A 275 28.77 11.23 -7.38
N ASN A 276 30.09 11.31 -7.36
CA ASN A 276 30.75 12.31 -8.20
C ASN A 276 30.50 11.95 -9.67
N PRO A 277 30.01 12.89 -10.49
CA PRO A 277 29.70 12.59 -11.88
C PRO A 277 30.88 11.93 -12.59
N CYS A 278 30.64 10.78 -13.22
CA CYS A 278 31.68 9.87 -13.73
C CYS A 278 31.25 9.28 -15.05
N ARG A 279 32.23 9.01 -15.96
CA ARG A 279 31.96 8.40 -17.28
C ARG A 279 31.89 6.90 -17.19
N VAL A 280 30.74 6.33 -17.53
CA VAL A 280 30.48 4.89 -17.61
C VAL A 280 30.91 4.32 -18.97
N LEU A 281 30.54 5.00 -20.04
CA LEU A 281 30.78 4.55 -21.42
C LEU A 281 31.20 5.72 -22.32
N ASP A 282 32.15 5.46 -23.19
CA ASP A 282 32.50 6.34 -24.32
C ASP A 282 32.84 5.49 -25.55
N THR A 283 31.94 5.41 -26.50
CA THR A 283 32.19 4.62 -27.73
C THR A 283 32.93 5.40 -28.82
N ARG A 284 33.23 6.69 -28.62
CA ARG A 284 33.89 7.52 -29.67
C ARG A 284 35.25 6.98 -30.10
N PRO A 285 36.09 6.42 -29.20
CA PRO A 285 37.33 5.76 -29.63
C PRO A 285 37.15 4.42 -30.35
N ASN A 286 36.02 3.74 -30.04
CA ASN A 286 35.77 2.34 -30.48
C ASN A 286 34.84 2.25 -31.69
N GLY A 287 34.30 3.36 -32.17
CA GLY A 287 33.43 3.43 -33.33
C GLY A 287 31.96 3.70 -33.01
N GLN A 288 31.13 3.65 -34.01
CA GLN A 288 29.68 3.83 -33.94
C GLN A 288 28.99 2.50 -33.70
N PHE A 289 27.84 2.52 -33.08
CA PHE A 289 26.92 1.40 -33.03
C PHE A 289 25.58 1.78 -33.68
N VAL A 290 24.84 0.78 -34.05
CA VAL A 290 23.48 0.86 -34.59
C VAL A 290 22.71 -0.36 -34.09
N HIS A 291 21.42 -0.20 -33.85
CA HIS A 291 20.56 -1.19 -33.16
C HIS A 291 20.97 -1.35 -31.70
N GLU A 292 21.21 -2.53 -31.22
CA GLU A 292 21.36 -2.83 -29.77
C GLU A 292 22.83 -2.83 -29.34
N LEU A 293 23.05 -2.30 -28.14
CA LEU A 293 24.32 -2.29 -27.41
C LEU A 293 24.04 -2.49 -25.92
N THR A 294 24.48 -3.62 -25.38
CA THR A 294 24.43 -3.88 -23.94
C THR A 294 25.61 -3.21 -23.24
N VAL A 295 25.34 -2.53 -22.13
CA VAL A 295 26.34 -1.80 -21.33
C VAL A 295 26.31 -2.31 -19.90
N ASP A 296 27.38 -2.93 -19.45
CA ASP A 296 27.58 -3.30 -18.04
C ASP A 296 27.94 -2.03 -17.24
N VAL A 297 26.95 -1.42 -16.64
CA VAL A 297 27.09 -0.19 -15.84
C VAL A 297 27.68 -0.52 -14.48
N GLN A 298 27.32 -1.67 -13.90
CA GLN A 298 27.78 -2.11 -12.58
C GLN A 298 29.27 -2.38 -12.55
N ALA A 299 29.84 -2.92 -13.62
CA ALA A 299 31.28 -3.19 -13.71
C ALA A 299 32.10 -1.91 -13.97
N SER A 300 31.49 -0.76 -14.20
CA SER A 300 32.22 0.49 -14.42
C SER A 300 32.98 0.94 -13.17
N PRO A 301 34.14 1.58 -13.30
CA PRO A 301 34.88 2.14 -12.17
C PRO A 301 34.07 3.15 -11.33
N CYS A 302 33.01 3.73 -11.91
CA CYS A 302 32.12 4.68 -11.25
C CYS A 302 31.33 4.08 -10.08
N LEU A 303 31.08 2.76 -10.12
CA LEU A 303 30.30 2.01 -9.11
C LEU A 303 31.17 1.09 -8.25
N ASN A 304 32.49 1.32 -8.20
CA ASN A 304 33.36 0.54 -7.31
C ASN A 304 32.90 0.61 -5.86
N GLY A 305 32.62 -0.56 -5.26
CA GLY A 305 32.13 -0.69 -3.88
C GLY A 305 30.59 -0.60 -3.73
N VAL A 306 29.86 -0.43 -4.83
CA VAL A 306 28.39 -0.54 -4.85
C VAL A 306 28.04 -2.01 -5.11
N SER A 307 27.34 -2.66 -4.17
CA SER A 307 27.04 -4.10 -4.26
C SER A 307 25.90 -4.40 -5.23
N SER A 308 24.90 -3.52 -5.30
CA SER A 308 23.78 -3.63 -6.25
C SER A 308 23.07 -2.29 -6.38
N ALA A 309 22.76 -1.88 -7.59
CA ALA A 309 21.91 -0.75 -7.88
C ALA A 309 20.62 -1.25 -8.52
N GLY A 310 19.45 -0.73 -8.10
CA GLY A 310 18.15 -1.01 -8.71
C GLY A 310 17.80 -0.04 -9.84
N GLY A 311 18.66 0.97 -10.08
CA GLY A 311 18.53 1.90 -11.19
C GLY A 311 19.70 2.88 -11.25
N TYR A 312 19.90 3.48 -12.41
CA TYR A 312 20.99 4.42 -12.68
C TYR A 312 20.46 5.77 -13.13
N VAL A 313 21.02 6.86 -12.61
CA VAL A 313 20.75 8.23 -13.08
C VAL A 313 21.84 8.59 -14.09
N LEU A 314 21.53 8.43 -15.36
CA LEU A 314 22.45 8.58 -16.47
C LEU A 314 22.19 9.87 -17.24
N ASN A 315 23.27 10.50 -17.75
CA ASN A 315 23.20 11.44 -18.83
C ASN A 315 23.66 10.73 -20.12
N ALA A 316 22.75 10.50 -21.05
CA ALA A 316 23.06 9.91 -22.34
C ALA A 316 23.33 11.01 -23.36
N THR A 317 24.52 10.97 -23.99
CA THR A 317 24.90 11.89 -25.05
C THR A 317 25.18 11.11 -26.33
N VAL A 318 24.47 11.41 -27.40
CA VAL A 318 24.73 10.85 -28.74
C VAL A 318 25.58 11.81 -29.57
N VAL A 319 26.49 11.23 -30.38
CA VAL A 319 27.34 11.92 -31.34
C VAL A 319 27.12 11.27 -32.71
N PRO A 320 25.98 11.56 -33.34
CA PRO A 320 25.62 10.91 -34.60
C PRO A 320 26.35 11.57 -35.78
N PRO A 321 26.75 10.78 -36.83
CA PRO A 321 27.34 11.31 -38.06
C PRO A 321 26.30 11.96 -39.01
N GLY A 322 25.03 11.79 -38.72
CA GLY A 322 23.88 12.29 -39.45
C GLY A 322 22.58 12.14 -38.63
N PRO A 323 21.40 12.25 -39.26
CA PRO A 323 20.14 12.15 -38.56
C PRO A 323 20.01 10.86 -37.71
N LEU A 324 19.68 11.01 -36.43
CA LEU A 324 19.35 9.91 -35.51
C LEU A 324 17.88 10.01 -35.14
N GLY A 325 17.09 9.04 -35.55
CA GLY A 325 15.67 8.97 -35.21
C GLY A 325 15.45 9.01 -33.72
N TYR A 326 16.01 8.02 -32.99
CA TYR A 326 15.94 7.98 -31.54
C TYR A 326 17.02 7.07 -30.92
N LEU A 327 17.32 7.33 -29.65
CA LEU A 327 18.00 6.43 -28.73
C LEU A 327 17.00 6.01 -27.67
N THR A 328 16.97 4.73 -27.31
CA THR A 328 16.24 4.19 -26.15
C THR A 328 17.20 3.53 -25.21
N LEU A 329 17.03 3.76 -23.89
CA LEU A 329 17.72 3.04 -22.81
C LEU A 329 16.69 2.29 -21.97
N TRP A 330 16.97 1.03 -21.63
CA TRP A 330 16.11 0.19 -20.77
C TRP A 330 16.92 -0.85 -20.02
N PRO A 331 16.33 -1.57 -19.01
CA PRO A 331 17.01 -2.65 -18.30
C PRO A 331 17.38 -3.80 -19.26
N ASP A 332 18.60 -4.32 -19.17
CA ASP A 332 18.98 -5.57 -19.84
C ASP A 332 18.05 -6.72 -19.40
N SER A 333 17.82 -7.66 -20.28
CA SER A 333 16.89 -8.81 -20.13
C SER A 333 15.39 -8.46 -20.23
N GLU A 334 15.03 -7.20 -20.40
CA GLU A 334 13.66 -6.78 -20.70
C GLU A 334 13.48 -6.54 -22.20
N PRO A 335 12.28 -6.77 -22.76
CA PRO A 335 12.02 -6.45 -24.15
C PRO A 335 12.20 -4.95 -24.43
N GLN A 336 12.76 -4.61 -25.61
CA GLN A 336 12.90 -3.21 -26.03
C GLN A 336 11.55 -2.47 -25.94
N PRO A 337 11.41 -1.42 -25.13
CA PRO A 337 10.16 -0.67 -25.01
C PRO A 337 9.96 0.29 -26.21
N VAL A 338 8.70 0.59 -26.51
CA VAL A 338 8.33 1.54 -27.58
C VAL A 338 8.36 2.97 -27.04
N VAL A 339 9.52 3.44 -26.61
CA VAL A 339 9.79 4.77 -26.05
C VAL A 339 11.03 5.38 -26.67
N SER A 340 11.31 6.65 -26.38
CA SER A 340 12.60 7.27 -26.73
C SER A 340 13.22 7.98 -25.53
N THR A 341 14.49 7.73 -25.26
CA THR A 341 15.27 8.50 -24.30
C THR A 341 15.64 9.87 -24.89
N LEU A 342 16.09 9.90 -26.14
CA LEU A 342 16.38 11.16 -26.84
C LEU A 342 16.22 11.00 -28.37
N ASN A 343 16.14 12.14 -29.05
CA ASN A 343 16.04 12.25 -30.50
C ASN A 343 17.05 13.29 -31.00
N ALA A 344 17.70 13.02 -32.17
CA ALA A 344 18.63 13.94 -32.81
C ALA A 344 18.45 13.87 -34.34
N LEU A 345 17.23 14.16 -34.83
CA LEU A 345 16.86 14.08 -36.25
C LEU A 345 17.66 15.03 -37.14
N ASP A 346 18.23 16.06 -36.55
CA ASP A 346 19.11 17.02 -37.26
C ASP A 346 20.61 16.61 -37.27
N GLY A 347 20.93 15.45 -36.64
CA GLY A 347 22.31 14.97 -36.53
C GLY A 347 23.15 15.74 -35.52
N ALA A 348 22.55 16.63 -34.69
CA ALA A 348 23.28 17.40 -33.71
C ALA A 348 23.63 16.53 -32.48
N ILE A 349 24.77 16.83 -31.85
CA ILE A 349 25.11 16.25 -30.54
C ILE A 349 24.02 16.62 -29.53
N THR A 350 23.41 15.63 -28.95
CA THR A 350 22.25 15.78 -28.08
C THR A 350 22.42 14.96 -26.82
N SER A 351 22.10 15.56 -25.66
CA SER A 351 22.14 14.91 -24.36
C SER A 351 20.75 14.90 -23.73
N ASN A 352 20.44 13.84 -22.98
CA ASN A 352 19.27 13.80 -22.11
C ASN A 352 19.53 12.94 -20.86
N MET A 353 18.99 13.34 -19.74
CA MET A 353 19.01 12.56 -18.49
C MET A 353 17.99 11.41 -18.62
N ALA A 354 18.34 10.26 -18.07
CA ALA A 354 17.42 9.16 -17.89
C ALA A 354 17.65 8.48 -16.53
N ILE A 355 16.58 8.16 -15.83
CA ILE A 355 16.62 7.18 -14.74
C ILE A 355 16.30 5.84 -15.38
N VAL A 356 17.28 4.96 -15.49
CA VAL A 356 17.12 3.64 -16.11
C VAL A 356 17.08 2.60 -15.01
N PRO A 357 15.95 1.87 -14.85
CA PRO A 357 15.87 0.74 -13.94
C PRO A 357 16.93 -0.31 -14.26
N ASN A 358 17.31 -1.10 -13.26
CA ASN A 358 18.32 -2.13 -13.40
C ASN A 358 17.91 -3.41 -12.67
N VAL A 359 18.19 -4.55 -13.28
CA VAL A 359 17.88 -5.88 -12.73
C VAL A 359 19.17 -6.70 -12.48
N ASN A 360 20.12 -6.66 -13.40
CA ASN A 360 21.30 -7.55 -13.43
C ASN A 360 22.66 -6.83 -13.51
N GLY A 361 22.68 -5.50 -13.37
CA GLY A 361 23.89 -4.66 -13.47
C GLY A 361 24.07 -4.00 -14.83
N SER A 362 23.36 -4.45 -15.85
CA SER A 362 23.48 -3.98 -17.23
C SER A 362 22.22 -3.24 -17.69
N ILE A 363 22.40 -2.40 -18.68
CA ILE A 363 21.32 -1.76 -19.44
C ILE A 363 21.53 -1.99 -20.92
N ASP A 364 20.46 -1.96 -21.69
CA ASP A 364 20.51 -1.95 -23.13
C ASP A 364 20.30 -0.55 -23.71
N ALA A 365 20.98 -0.27 -24.79
CA ALA A 365 20.82 0.91 -25.61
C ALA A 365 20.48 0.53 -27.03
N TYR A 366 19.42 1.10 -27.61
CA TYR A 366 19.08 0.94 -29.01
C TYR A 366 19.18 2.26 -29.75
N ALA A 367 19.92 2.28 -30.84
CA ALA A 367 20.00 3.44 -31.73
C ALA A 367 19.37 3.11 -33.09
N SER A 368 18.41 3.93 -33.52
CA SER A 368 17.73 3.74 -34.83
C SER A 368 18.63 3.94 -36.06
N ASN A 369 19.73 4.66 -35.86
CA ASN A 369 20.72 4.98 -36.91
C ASN A 369 22.12 4.99 -36.28
N PRO A 370 23.22 4.85 -37.07
CA PRO A 370 24.56 4.85 -36.50
C PRO A 370 24.86 6.09 -35.65
N THR A 371 25.38 5.85 -34.45
CA THR A 371 25.82 6.93 -33.55
C THR A 371 26.93 6.44 -32.62
N GLN A 372 27.65 7.38 -32.03
CA GLN A 372 28.47 7.12 -30.86
C GLN A 372 27.67 7.49 -29.61
N LEU A 373 27.88 6.77 -28.52
CA LEU A 373 27.21 6.96 -27.24
C LEU A 373 28.23 7.29 -26.15
N VAL A 374 27.92 8.31 -25.39
CA VAL A 374 28.60 8.64 -24.14
C VAL A 374 27.58 8.56 -23.01
N LEU A 375 27.86 7.76 -21.99
CA LEU A 375 27.05 7.66 -20.78
C LEU A 375 27.85 8.16 -19.59
N ASP A 376 27.33 9.17 -18.92
CA ASP A 376 27.85 9.68 -17.68
C ASP A 376 26.83 9.41 -16.55
N ILE A 377 27.27 8.97 -15.37
CA ILE A 377 26.44 8.70 -14.20
C ILE A 377 26.65 9.78 -13.12
N SER A 378 25.59 10.24 -12.50
CA SER A 378 25.64 11.21 -11.40
C SER A 378 25.16 10.65 -10.07
N SER A 379 24.36 9.59 -10.11
CA SER A 379 23.76 8.96 -8.94
C SER A 379 23.24 7.58 -9.33
N TYR A 380 22.97 6.75 -8.33
CA TYR A 380 22.25 5.48 -8.54
C TYR A 380 21.09 5.36 -7.55
N MET A 381 20.13 4.52 -7.87
CA MET A 381 19.01 4.16 -7.03
C MET A 381 19.24 2.76 -6.46
N ALA A 382 19.10 2.57 -5.15
CA ALA A 382 19.24 1.27 -4.50
C ALA A 382 18.30 1.17 -3.30
N PRO A 383 18.01 -0.04 -2.80
CA PRO A 383 17.31 -0.19 -1.53
C PRO A 383 18.06 0.58 -0.43
N ALA A 384 17.34 1.33 0.38
CA ALA A 384 17.93 1.99 1.54
C ALA A 384 18.49 0.94 2.50
N PRO A 385 19.67 1.13 3.10
CA PRO A 385 20.20 0.19 4.08
C PRO A 385 19.20 -0.08 5.20
N LEU A 386 19.04 -1.34 5.59
CA LEU A 386 18.21 -1.71 6.73
C LEU A 386 18.82 -1.14 8.00
N LEU A 387 18.06 -0.34 8.75
CA LEU A 387 18.48 0.33 9.97
C LEU A 387 17.40 0.21 11.05
N ILE A 388 17.84 -0.02 12.29
CA ILE A 388 16.98 0.09 13.47
C ILE A 388 16.97 1.56 13.92
N THR A 389 15.82 2.22 13.79
CA THR A 389 15.66 3.64 14.09
C THR A 389 15.35 3.91 15.57
N THR A 390 14.85 2.91 16.32
CA THR A 390 14.67 3.01 17.78
C THR A 390 16.00 3.36 18.44
N THR A 391 16.07 4.49 19.13
CA THR A 391 17.29 5.00 19.79
C THR A 391 17.38 4.63 21.26
N SER A 392 16.25 4.54 21.96
CA SER A 392 16.12 4.20 23.38
C SER A 392 14.77 3.55 23.64
N LEU A 393 14.68 2.87 24.78
CA LEU A 393 13.46 2.27 25.25
C LEU A 393 13.07 2.90 26.60
N PRO A 394 11.78 3.06 26.91
CA PRO A 394 11.33 3.56 28.18
C PRO A 394 11.68 2.58 29.30
N SER A 395 11.76 3.07 30.52
CA SER A 395 11.94 2.23 31.71
C SER A 395 10.68 1.42 32.01
N GLY A 396 10.85 0.20 32.51
CA GLY A 396 9.77 -0.67 32.99
C GLY A 396 9.62 -0.60 34.52
N THR A 397 8.56 -1.17 35.02
CA THR A 397 8.28 -1.34 36.44
C THR A 397 7.92 -2.79 36.71
N THR A 398 8.48 -3.38 37.78
CA THR A 398 8.14 -4.76 38.14
C THR A 398 6.65 -4.89 38.48
N GLY A 399 6.01 -5.92 37.88
CA GLY A 399 4.59 -6.20 38.08
C GLY A 399 3.63 -5.31 37.30
N GLN A 400 4.13 -4.41 36.44
CA GLN A 400 3.32 -3.58 35.54
C GLN A 400 3.50 -4.00 34.06
N PRO A 401 2.44 -3.96 33.24
CA PRO A 401 2.55 -4.24 31.82
C PRO A 401 3.55 -3.30 31.12
N TYR A 402 4.40 -3.87 30.26
CA TYR A 402 5.34 -3.15 29.41
C TYR A 402 5.07 -3.51 27.97
N GLN A 403 4.97 -2.49 27.09
CA GLN A 403 4.83 -2.70 25.65
C GLN A 403 5.55 -1.59 24.89
N GLN A 404 6.39 -1.97 23.95
CA GLN A 404 7.13 -1.04 23.10
C GLN A 404 7.38 -1.61 21.71
N GLN A 405 7.02 -0.86 20.66
CA GLN A 405 7.31 -1.20 19.29
C GLN A 405 8.72 -0.72 18.91
N LEU A 406 9.54 -1.62 18.38
CA LEU A 406 10.80 -1.29 17.74
C LEU A 406 10.55 -0.81 16.32
N LEU A 407 11.26 0.24 15.93
CA LEU A 407 11.13 0.89 14.63
C LEU A 407 12.37 0.63 13.77
N ALA A 408 12.16 0.44 12.47
CA ALA A 408 13.20 0.27 11.48
C ALA A 408 12.89 1.06 10.21
N SER A 409 13.92 1.33 9.42
CA SER A 409 13.79 1.93 8.10
C SER A 409 14.75 1.27 7.10
N GLY A 410 14.47 1.39 5.81
CA GLY A 410 15.27 0.76 4.76
C GLY A 410 15.03 -0.76 4.66
N GLY A 411 15.82 -1.44 3.84
CA GLY A 411 15.62 -2.85 3.52
C GLY A 411 14.29 -3.10 2.78
N GLU A 412 13.90 -4.36 2.72
CA GLU A 412 12.67 -4.80 2.05
C GLU A 412 11.73 -5.55 3.03
N PRO A 413 10.59 -4.92 3.42
CA PRO A 413 9.62 -5.54 4.33
C PRO A 413 9.00 -6.83 3.75
N PRO A 414 8.46 -7.74 4.57
CA PRO A 414 8.33 -7.68 6.03
C PRO A 414 9.66 -7.93 6.76
N TYR A 415 9.76 -7.35 7.96
CA TYR A 415 10.94 -7.50 8.82
C TYR A 415 10.76 -8.62 9.84
N LEU A 416 11.86 -9.31 10.15
CA LEU A 416 11.93 -10.29 11.22
C LEU A 416 12.85 -9.78 12.33
N TRP A 417 12.32 -9.63 13.55
CA TRP A 417 13.04 -9.16 14.71
C TRP A 417 13.43 -10.28 15.66
N THR A 418 14.65 -10.20 16.19
CA THR A 418 15.20 -11.17 17.17
C THR A 418 16.09 -10.45 18.17
N VAL A 419 16.34 -11.06 19.34
CA VAL A 419 17.42 -10.68 20.26
C VAL A 419 18.64 -11.50 19.89
N SER A 420 19.72 -10.84 19.46
CA SER A 420 20.96 -11.53 19.02
C SER A 420 21.97 -11.76 20.15
N THR A 421 22.03 -10.86 21.14
CA THR A 421 22.88 -11.00 22.33
C THR A 421 22.23 -10.34 23.55
N GLY A 422 22.55 -10.80 24.75
CA GLY A 422 21.92 -10.36 25.99
C GLY A 422 20.54 -10.99 26.20
N SER A 423 19.79 -10.47 27.15
CA SER A 423 18.42 -10.90 27.44
C SER A 423 17.55 -9.69 27.78
N LEU A 424 16.28 -9.78 27.41
CA LEU A 424 15.24 -8.87 27.91
C LEU A 424 15.07 -9.08 29.42
N PRO A 425 14.48 -8.11 30.15
CA PRO A 425 14.00 -8.34 31.51
C PRO A 425 13.12 -9.58 31.59
N ASP A 426 13.28 -10.38 32.65
CA ASP A 426 12.42 -11.54 32.89
C ASP A 426 10.94 -11.14 32.88
N GLY A 427 10.11 -11.88 32.14
CA GLY A 427 8.70 -11.57 31.90
C GLY A 427 8.41 -10.70 30.67
N LEU A 428 9.45 -10.20 29.96
CA LEU A 428 9.28 -9.54 28.65
C LEU A 428 9.72 -10.46 27.52
N THR A 429 9.04 -10.35 26.39
CA THR A 429 9.35 -11.05 25.14
C THR A 429 9.41 -10.07 23.96
N LEU A 430 10.20 -10.39 22.95
CA LEU A 430 10.22 -9.69 21.67
C LEU A 430 9.48 -10.53 20.62
N SER A 431 8.42 -9.98 20.05
CA SER A 431 7.74 -10.62 18.92
C SER A 431 8.58 -10.53 17.64
N THR A 432 8.31 -11.41 16.69
CA THR A 432 8.93 -11.36 15.36
C THR A 432 8.59 -10.07 14.58
N THR A 433 7.52 -9.39 14.96
CA THR A 433 7.09 -8.09 14.39
C THR A 433 7.72 -6.89 15.09
N GLY A 434 8.60 -7.10 16.08
CA GLY A 434 9.37 -6.05 16.75
C GLY A 434 8.68 -5.42 17.96
N VAL A 435 7.64 -6.07 18.53
CA VAL A 435 7.03 -5.60 19.80
C VAL A 435 7.73 -6.26 20.97
N ILE A 436 8.27 -5.46 21.90
CA ILE A 436 8.71 -5.90 23.22
C ILE A 436 7.51 -5.75 24.16
N SER A 437 7.02 -6.85 24.75
CA SER A 437 5.84 -6.84 25.62
C SER A 437 5.91 -7.87 26.75
N GLY A 438 5.11 -7.67 27.78
CA GLY A 438 5.00 -8.55 28.95
C GLY A 438 4.94 -7.79 30.26
N ILE A 439 5.16 -8.49 31.39
CA ILE A 439 5.21 -7.90 32.73
C ILE A 439 6.59 -8.22 33.32
N PRO A 440 7.49 -7.22 33.47
CA PRO A 440 8.82 -7.49 34.03
C PRO A 440 8.71 -7.92 35.48
N THR A 441 9.42 -9.01 35.83
CA THR A 441 9.37 -9.62 37.18
C THR A 441 10.59 -9.28 38.03
N GLN A 442 11.68 -8.76 37.40
CA GLN A 442 12.94 -8.48 38.10
C GLN A 442 13.38 -7.03 37.85
N GLN A 443 13.78 -6.32 38.89
CA GLN A 443 14.41 -4.99 38.78
C GLN A 443 15.85 -5.10 38.28
N GLY A 444 16.32 -4.10 37.57
CA GLY A 444 17.70 -4.03 37.09
C GLY A 444 17.82 -3.23 35.77
N ASN A 445 19.06 -3.13 35.29
CA ASN A 445 19.37 -2.61 33.97
C ASN A 445 19.70 -3.77 33.05
N PHE A 446 18.90 -3.98 32.03
CA PHE A 446 19.04 -5.08 31.08
C PHE A 446 19.53 -4.53 29.75
N ASN A 447 20.75 -4.94 29.36
CA ASN A 447 21.35 -4.57 28.08
C ASN A 447 21.23 -5.75 27.12
N PHE A 448 20.74 -5.49 25.92
CA PHE A 448 20.59 -6.50 24.88
C PHE A 448 20.79 -5.91 23.49
N THR A 449 21.08 -6.77 22.54
CA THR A 449 21.22 -6.38 21.14
C THR A 449 20.02 -6.95 20.38
N VAL A 450 19.24 -6.10 19.77
CA VAL A 450 18.21 -6.52 18.81
C VAL A 450 18.81 -6.62 17.42
N GLN A 451 18.37 -7.61 16.69
CA GLN A 451 18.69 -7.81 15.27
C GLN A 451 17.39 -7.80 14.47
N ILE A 452 17.46 -7.17 13.31
CA ILE A 452 16.39 -7.18 12.32
C ILE A 452 16.94 -7.79 11.03
N SER A 453 16.16 -8.61 10.34
CA SER A 453 16.42 -9.06 8.98
C SER A 453 15.23 -8.76 8.07
N ASP A 454 15.50 -8.51 6.80
CA ASP A 454 14.50 -8.29 5.77
C ASP A 454 14.32 -9.53 4.87
N THR A 455 13.43 -9.45 3.89
CA THR A 455 13.16 -10.57 2.95
C THR A 455 14.34 -10.94 2.07
N GLN A 456 15.31 -10.03 1.88
CA GLN A 456 16.55 -10.25 1.13
C GLN A 456 17.70 -10.71 2.02
N SER A 457 17.43 -11.05 3.29
CA SER A 457 18.42 -11.47 4.27
C SER A 457 19.48 -10.40 4.64
N HIS A 458 19.21 -9.12 4.38
CA HIS A 458 20.00 -8.05 4.97
C HIS A 458 19.73 -7.98 6.47
N MET A 459 20.74 -7.63 7.24
CA MET A 459 20.64 -7.59 8.70
C MET A 459 21.15 -6.27 9.25
N ALA A 460 20.49 -5.77 10.31
CA ALA A 460 20.98 -4.67 11.12
C ALA A 460 20.86 -5.02 12.60
N GLN A 461 21.76 -4.49 13.42
CA GLN A 461 21.79 -4.73 14.87
C GLN A 461 21.86 -3.40 15.62
N LYS A 462 21.25 -3.38 16.80
CA LYS A 462 21.22 -2.23 17.70
C LYS A 462 21.31 -2.67 19.15
N ASN A 463 22.23 -2.05 19.89
CA ASN A 463 22.26 -2.21 21.33
C ASN A 463 21.21 -1.30 21.98
N LEU A 464 20.36 -1.89 22.80
CA LEU A 464 19.31 -1.21 23.55
C LEU A 464 19.38 -1.64 25.01
N SER A 465 18.73 -0.88 25.87
CA SER A 465 18.62 -1.19 27.30
C SER A 465 17.25 -0.87 27.83
N ILE A 466 16.78 -1.67 28.79
CA ILE A 466 15.57 -1.41 29.57
C ILE A 466 15.97 -1.38 31.04
N SER A 467 15.69 -0.26 31.72
CA SER A 467 15.81 -0.15 33.18
C SER A 467 14.49 -0.50 33.83
N VAL A 468 14.46 -1.49 34.72
CA VAL A 468 13.26 -1.89 35.45
C VAL A 468 13.41 -1.47 36.93
N SER A 469 12.47 -0.67 37.41
CA SER A 469 12.41 -0.21 38.81
C SER A 469 11.26 -0.85 39.56
N THR A 470 11.31 -0.79 40.91
CA THR A 470 10.20 -1.23 41.79
C THR A 470 9.22 -0.07 41.98
N GLY A 471 8.09 -0.09 41.28
CA GLY A 471 6.93 0.76 41.61
C GLY A 471 7.08 2.26 41.36
N GLY A 472 7.92 2.68 40.43
CA GLY A 472 8.00 4.09 39.97
C GLY A 472 6.79 4.51 39.11
N LEU A 473 6.62 5.83 38.92
CA LEU A 473 5.63 6.41 38.02
C LEU A 473 5.91 6.01 36.56
N VAL A 474 4.89 5.57 35.83
CA VAL A 474 4.99 5.20 34.40
C VAL A 474 3.77 5.68 33.61
N VAL A 475 3.96 6.04 32.36
CA VAL A 475 2.85 6.26 31.41
C VAL A 475 2.45 4.90 30.83
N LEU A 476 1.18 4.52 30.97
CA LEU A 476 0.63 3.25 30.46
C LEU A 476 0.20 3.36 28.99
N THR A 477 -0.19 4.55 28.53
CA THR A 477 -0.62 4.80 27.15
C THR A 477 0.57 4.71 26.22
N THR A 478 0.56 3.72 25.30
CA THR A 478 1.62 3.48 24.32
C THR A 478 1.22 3.86 22.89
N GLN A 479 -0.08 3.98 22.64
CA GLN A 479 -0.65 4.38 21.35
C GLN A 479 -1.85 5.31 21.55
N LEU A 480 -2.11 6.15 20.57
CA LEU A 480 -3.24 7.06 20.56
C LEU A 480 -4.12 6.83 19.31
N PRO A 481 -5.46 7.10 19.39
CA PRO A 481 -6.34 6.95 18.25
C PRO A 481 -5.90 7.82 17.09
N GLN A 482 -6.24 7.36 15.88
CA GLN A 482 -6.21 8.24 14.74
C GLN A 482 -7.36 9.24 14.81
N GLY A 483 -7.11 10.48 14.44
CA GLY A 483 -8.10 11.51 14.27
C GLY A 483 -8.51 11.66 12.80
N ALA A 484 -9.67 12.30 12.58
CA ALA A 484 -10.05 12.79 11.27
C ALA A 484 -10.12 14.33 11.31
N GLN A 485 -9.61 14.97 10.26
CA GLN A 485 -9.65 16.42 10.15
C GLN A 485 -11.10 16.94 10.24
N GLY A 486 -11.35 17.92 11.10
CA GLY A 486 -12.66 18.52 11.29
C GLY A 486 -13.64 17.72 12.14
N ALA A 487 -13.26 16.53 12.63
CA ALA A 487 -14.06 15.71 13.55
C ALA A 487 -13.57 15.86 15.00
N PRO A 488 -14.47 15.81 16.00
CA PRO A 488 -14.07 15.83 17.40
C PRO A 488 -13.14 14.64 17.72
N TYR A 489 -12.09 14.92 18.46
CA TYR A 489 -11.09 13.94 18.94
C TYR A 489 -11.05 13.96 20.47
N SER A 490 -10.94 12.80 21.08
CA SER A 490 -10.71 12.67 22.52
C SER A 490 -9.95 11.38 22.82
N ALA A 491 -8.86 11.49 23.57
CA ALA A 491 -8.10 10.35 24.06
C ALA A 491 -7.55 10.68 25.44
N THR A 492 -7.55 9.68 26.35
CA THR A 492 -7.08 9.86 27.73
C THR A 492 -5.73 9.15 27.89
N LEU A 493 -4.75 9.87 28.42
CA LEU A 493 -3.47 9.32 28.85
C LEU A 493 -3.64 8.63 30.21
N GLU A 494 -3.07 7.43 30.35
CA GLU A 494 -3.09 6.68 31.59
C GLU A 494 -1.68 6.56 32.17
N ALA A 495 -1.56 6.63 33.47
CA ALA A 495 -0.34 6.42 34.24
C ALA A 495 -0.57 5.52 35.43
N ALA A 496 0.50 4.85 35.90
CA ALA A 496 0.47 4.03 37.12
C ALA A 496 1.76 4.24 37.95
N GLY A 497 1.69 3.87 39.22
CA GLY A 497 2.81 4.09 40.15
C GLY A 497 2.91 5.55 40.59
N GLY A 498 3.97 5.90 41.34
CA GLY A 498 4.12 7.21 41.92
C GLY A 498 3.02 7.55 42.96
N THR A 499 2.87 8.83 43.30
CA THR A 499 1.91 9.35 44.29
C THR A 499 0.93 10.32 43.64
N PRO A 500 -0.37 9.97 43.41
CA PRO A 500 -1.34 10.91 42.83
C PRO A 500 -1.50 12.20 43.71
N PRO A 501 -1.99 13.31 43.11
CA PRO A 501 -2.46 13.49 41.73
C PRO A 501 -1.33 13.58 40.71
N TYR A 502 -1.65 13.24 39.45
CA TYR A 502 -0.72 13.34 38.33
C TYR A 502 -0.91 14.65 37.56
N THR A 503 0.18 15.17 37.04
CA THR A 503 0.18 16.32 36.13
C THR A 503 0.83 15.96 34.80
N TRP A 504 0.16 16.27 33.70
CA TRP A 504 0.58 15.92 32.33
C TRP A 504 1.13 17.14 31.61
N SER A 505 2.18 16.94 30.81
CA SER A 505 2.77 17.97 29.97
C SER A 505 3.37 17.38 28.70
N LEU A 506 3.65 18.23 27.72
CA LEU A 506 4.46 17.88 26.55
C LEU A 506 5.92 18.31 26.78
N THR A 507 6.88 17.41 26.56
CA THR A 507 8.31 17.69 26.68
C THR A 507 9.00 17.85 25.34
N SER A 508 8.46 17.30 24.26
CA SER A 508 8.93 17.49 22.90
C SER A 508 7.81 17.28 21.88
N GLY A 509 7.97 17.83 20.69
CA GLY A 509 6.96 17.79 19.64
C GLY A 509 5.77 18.73 19.90
N GLN A 510 4.71 18.56 19.09
CA GLN A 510 3.47 19.33 19.21
C GLN A 510 2.28 18.43 18.90
N LEU A 511 1.15 18.70 19.54
CA LEU A 511 -0.12 18.07 19.17
C LEU A 511 -0.61 18.57 17.81
N PRO A 512 -1.42 17.78 17.09
CA PRO A 512 -2.11 18.26 15.91
C PRO A 512 -2.83 19.60 16.18
N PRO A 513 -2.72 20.58 15.26
CA PRO A 513 -3.39 21.87 15.41
C PRO A 513 -4.90 21.66 15.67
N GLY A 514 -5.41 22.32 16.72
CA GLY A 514 -6.81 22.17 17.17
C GLY A 514 -7.01 21.16 18.30
N LEU A 515 -5.97 20.40 18.69
CA LEU A 515 -5.98 19.55 19.88
C LEU A 515 -5.24 20.21 21.05
N ASN A 516 -5.71 19.94 22.28
CA ASN A 516 -5.09 20.38 23.52
C ASN A 516 -4.97 19.22 24.50
N LEU A 517 -3.92 19.22 25.31
CA LEU A 517 -3.73 18.32 26.44
C LEU A 517 -4.20 19.02 27.71
N ASP A 518 -5.15 18.43 28.42
CA ASP A 518 -5.52 18.88 29.77
C ASP A 518 -4.50 18.33 30.77
N ALA A 519 -3.83 19.23 31.46
CA ALA A 519 -2.73 18.88 32.36
C ALA A 519 -3.17 18.07 33.58
N ASN A 520 -4.41 18.17 34.02
CA ASN A 520 -4.89 17.49 35.26
C ASN A 520 -5.52 16.14 34.96
N SER A 521 -6.25 16.03 33.85
CA SER A 521 -6.96 14.80 33.51
C SER A 521 -6.18 13.90 32.52
N GLY A 522 -5.14 14.43 31.89
CA GLY A 522 -4.42 13.72 30.81
C GLY A 522 -5.22 13.54 29.52
N VAL A 523 -6.33 14.27 29.36
CA VAL A 523 -7.19 14.17 28.18
C VAL A 523 -6.61 15.03 27.05
N ILE A 524 -6.31 14.41 25.91
CA ILE A 524 -6.03 15.10 24.67
C ILE A 524 -7.35 15.24 23.92
N SER A 525 -7.85 16.46 23.74
CA SER A 525 -9.15 16.69 23.09
C SER A 525 -9.16 17.94 22.23
N GLY A 526 -10.16 18.02 21.32
CA GLY A 526 -10.36 19.13 20.41
C GLY A 526 -10.83 18.66 19.03
N THR A 527 -10.63 19.50 18.02
CA THR A 527 -10.95 19.17 16.63
C THR A 527 -9.70 19.46 15.79
N PRO A 528 -9.01 18.44 15.27
CA PRO A 528 -7.80 18.64 14.49
C PRO A 528 -8.13 19.37 13.18
N THR A 529 -7.36 20.40 12.85
CA THR A 529 -7.61 21.27 11.70
C THR A 529 -6.74 20.95 10.48
N MET A 530 -5.69 20.14 10.64
CA MET A 530 -4.77 19.74 9.57
C MET A 530 -4.53 18.23 9.60
N PRO A 531 -4.51 17.56 8.43
CA PRO A 531 -4.14 16.15 8.34
C PRO A 531 -2.61 15.99 8.44
N GLY A 532 -2.15 14.84 8.85
CA GLY A 532 -0.73 14.51 8.95
C GLY A 532 -0.42 13.60 10.13
N VAL A 533 0.85 13.22 10.25
CA VAL A 533 1.38 12.44 11.38
C VAL A 533 2.20 13.38 12.26
N LEU A 534 1.82 13.51 13.52
CA LEU A 534 2.57 14.32 14.49
C LEU A 534 3.05 13.44 15.64
N ILE A 535 4.37 13.52 15.89
CA ILE A 535 5.06 12.78 16.94
C ILE A 535 5.40 13.76 18.05
N PHE A 536 5.13 13.38 19.29
CA PHE A 536 5.39 14.18 20.48
C PHE A 536 5.72 13.29 21.68
N THR A 537 6.30 13.86 22.72
CA THR A 537 6.57 13.17 23.97
C THR A 537 5.74 13.78 25.08
N VAL A 538 4.95 12.95 25.75
CA VAL A 538 4.22 13.31 26.96
C VAL A 538 5.07 13.00 28.20
N GLN A 539 4.93 13.81 29.24
CA GLN A 539 5.47 13.56 30.56
C GLN A 539 4.33 13.57 31.57
N VAL A 540 4.34 12.62 32.45
CA VAL A 540 3.53 12.64 33.67
C VAL A 540 4.45 12.94 34.87
N GLU A 541 4.00 13.78 35.81
CA GLU A 541 4.65 14.08 37.07
C GLU A 541 3.68 13.79 38.19
N ASP A 542 4.17 13.14 39.25
CA ASP A 542 3.39 12.85 40.47
C ASP A 542 3.53 13.97 41.51
N SER A 543 2.75 13.89 42.60
CA SER A 543 2.79 14.89 43.69
C SER A 543 4.12 14.95 44.47
N GLN A 544 5.05 14.02 44.22
CA GLN A 544 6.39 13.97 44.78
C GLN A 544 7.47 14.42 43.77
N SER A 545 7.04 14.99 42.61
CA SER A 545 7.91 15.40 41.53
C SER A 545 8.71 14.26 40.85
N ASN A 546 8.27 12.99 40.99
CA ASN A 546 8.77 11.93 40.11
C ASN A 546 8.09 12.09 38.76
N ASN A 547 8.84 11.81 37.71
CA ASN A 547 8.31 11.95 36.35
C ASN A 547 8.59 10.71 35.49
N ALA A 548 7.73 10.49 34.50
CA ALA A 548 7.89 9.47 33.47
C ALA A 548 7.48 10.06 32.11
N GLN A 549 8.12 9.60 31.05
CA GLN A 549 7.90 10.11 29.69
C GLN A 549 7.57 8.98 28.73
N GLN A 550 6.73 9.29 27.73
CA GLN A 550 6.36 8.38 26.64
C GLN A 550 6.28 9.15 25.32
N GLY A 551 6.97 8.62 24.31
CA GLY A 551 6.82 9.08 22.93
C GLY A 551 5.52 8.53 22.32
N LEU A 552 4.70 9.38 21.74
CA LEU A 552 3.41 9.07 21.15
C LEU A 552 3.27 9.74 19.78
N GLU A 553 2.39 9.20 18.94
CA GLU A 553 2.00 9.83 17.68
C GLU A 553 0.48 9.93 17.55
N ILE A 554 0.01 10.94 16.85
CA ILE A 554 -1.37 11.06 16.37
C ILE A 554 -1.36 11.21 14.86
N VAL A 555 -2.03 10.27 14.16
CA VAL A 555 -2.30 10.37 12.72
C VAL A 555 -3.65 11.04 12.55
N VAL A 556 -3.70 12.17 11.86
CA VAL A 556 -4.94 12.85 11.48
C VAL A 556 -5.22 12.60 10.00
N ASN A 557 -6.28 11.87 9.71
CA ASN A 557 -6.69 11.55 8.34
C ASN A 557 -7.47 12.73 7.73
N PRO A 558 -7.33 13.00 6.42
CA PRO A 558 -8.21 13.93 5.73
C PRO A 558 -9.65 13.38 5.75
N PRO A 559 -10.69 14.25 5.66
CA PRO A 559 -12.07 13.81 5.58
C PRO A 559 -12.29 13.01 4.29
N LEU A 560 -13.06 11.94 4.39
CA LEU A 560 -13.44 11.15 3.23
C LEU A 560 -14.38 11.97 2.32
N SER A 561 -14.37 11.65 1.04
CA SER A 561 -15.20 12.28 0.01
C SER A 561 -15.37 11.29 -1.14
N ASN A 562 -16.03 11.70 -2.21
CA ASN A 562 -16.19 10.87 -3.41
C ASN A 562 -14.86 10.33 -3.95
N SER A 563 -13.75 11.05 -3.74
CA SER A 563 -12.41 10.59 -4.15
C SER A 563 -11.93 9.31 -3.45
N ALA A 564 -12.56 8.90 -2.34
CA ALA A 564 -12.29 7.62 -1.69
C ALA A 564 -12.70 6.41 -2.57
N LEU A 565 -13.58 6.62 -3.53
CA LEU A 565 -13.97 5.62 -4.54
C LEU A 565 -13.45 6.05 -5.91
N THR A 566 -12.23 5.66 -6.22
CA THR A 566 -11.59 5.92 -7.52
C THR A 566 -10.95 4.64 -8.03
N GLY A 567 -11.30 4.22 -9.23
CA GLY A 567 -10.76 3.01 -9.85
C GLY A 567 -11.79 1.90 -9.99
N GLN A 568 -11.32 0.68 -9.99
CA GLN A 568 -12.12 -0.51 -10.29
C GLN A 568 -12.35 -1.35 -9.05
N TYR A 569 -13.56 -1.91 -8.94
CA TYR A 569 -14.04 -2.65 -7.77
C TYR A 569 -14.76 -3.93 -8.19
N ALA A 570 -14.52 -5.02 -7.47
CA ALA A 570 -15.40 -6.19 -7.50
C ALA A 570 -16.33 -6.15 -6.29
N PHE A 571 -17.57 -6.60 -6.44
CA PHE A 571 -18.53 -6.63 -5.35
C PHE A 571 -19.29 -7.95 -5.31
N SER A 572 -19.74 -8.31 -4.11
CA SER A 572 -20.72 -9.36 -3.87
C SER A 572 -21.86 -8.82 -3.01
N PHE A 573 -23.04 -9.36 -3.23
CA PHE A 573 -24.24 -9.02 -2.47
C PHE A 573 -25.11 -10.25 -2.30
N ASN A 574 -25.62 -10.43 -1.11
CA ASN A 574 -26.60 -11.46 -0.80
C ASN A 574 -27.79 -10.87 -0.05
N GLY A 575 -28.97 -11.38 -0.30
CA GLY A 575 -30.19 -10.80 0.26
C GLY A 575 -31.43 -11.62 -0.01
N TYR A 576 -32.59 -11.03 0.29
CA TYR A 576 -33.90 -11.62 0.08
C TYR A 576 -34.86 -10.63 -0.60
N THR A 577 -35.74 -11.16 -1.45
CA THR A 577 -36.88 -10.40 -1.98
C THR A 577 -38.12 -11.26 -1.90
N GLY A 578 -39.15 -10.80 -1.14
CA GLY A 578 -40.38 -11.57 -0.91
C GLY A 578 -40.16 -12.95 -0.28
N GLY A 579 -39.14 -13.10 0.58
CA GLY A 579 -38.74 -14.35 1.22
C GLY A 579 -37.82 -15.25 0.38
N ASN A 580 -37.54 -14.88 -0.87
CA ASN A 580 -36.65 -15.66 -1.74
C ASN A 580 -35.23 -15.10 -1.70
N PRO A 581 -34.21 -15.95 -1.60
CA PRO A 581 -32.82 -15.53 -1.64
C PRO A 581 -32.44 -14.89 -2.99
N ILE A 582 -31.61 -13.85 -2.94
CA ILE A 582 -31.05 -13.19 -4.11
C ILE A 582 -29.54 -13.06 -3.94
N PHE A 583 -28.80 -13.31 -5.00
CA PHE A 583 -27.36 -13.15 -5.04
C PHE A 583 -26.95 -12.26 -6.22
N MET A 584 -25.93 -11.43 -6.00
CA MET A 584 -25.27 -10.64 -7.05
C MET A 584 -23.76 -10.69 -6.87
N ALA A 585 -23.05 -10.74 -7.99
CA ALA A 585 -21.62 -10.47 -8.06
C ALA A 585 -21.36 -9.56 -9.26
N GLY A 586 -20.34 -8.72 -9.17
CA GLY A 586 -20.09 -7.79 -10.28
C GLY A 586 -18.80 -7.01 -10.13
N SER A 587 -18.56 -6.16 -11.11
CA SER A 587 -17.47 -5.20 -11.13
C SER A 587 -17.97 -3.83 -11.60
N PHE A 588 -17.42 -2.76 -11.03
CA PHE A 588 -17.72 -1.40 -11.45
C PHE A 588 -16.49 -0.50 -11.42
N VAL A 589 -16.55 0.60 -12.18
CA VAL A 589 -15.51 1.62 -12.23
C VAL A 589 -16.08 2.93 -11.69
N ALA A 590 -15.46 3.47 -10.64
CA ALA A 590 -15.80 4.75 -10.03
C ALA A 590 -14.79 5.83 -10.44
N ASP A 591 -15.25 7.04 -10.73
CA ASP A 591 -14.44 8.14 -11.26
C ASP A 591 -13.83 9.06 -10.19
N GLY A 592 -14.08 8.81 -8.91
CA GLY A 592 -13.65 9.70 -7.83
C GLY A 592 -14.47 10.99 -7.69
N SER A 593 -15.43 11.24 -8.58
CA SER A 593 -16.23 12.47 -8.64
C SER A 593 -17.70 12.25 -8.31
N GLY A 594 -18.10 11.00 -8.06
CA GLY A 594 -19.47 10.63 -7.72
C GLY A 594 -20.19 9.84 -8.79
N ASN A 595 -19.51 9.38 -9.86
CA ASN A 595 -20.13 8.57 -10.90
C ASN A 595 -19.54 7.17 -10.95
N VAL A 596 -20.40 6.18 -11.12
CA VAL A 596 -20.07 4.84 -11.60
C VAL A 596 -20.16 4.88 -13.11
N ILE A 597 -18.99 5.02 -13.76
CA ILE A 597 -18.92 5.25 -15.22
C ILE A 597 -19.18 4.01 -16.06
N ALA A 598 -18.96 2.83 -15.49
CA ALA A 598 -19.25 1.57 -16.12
C ALA A 598 -19.30 0.46 -15.07
N GLY A 599 -20.11 -0.56 -15.30
CA GLY A 599 -20.15 -1.77 -14.48
C GLY A 599 -20.81 -2.93 -15.23
N ILE A 600 -20.56 -4.12 -14.72
CA ILE A 600 -21.18 -5.38 -15.17
C ILE A 600 -21.52 -6.19 -13.93
N LEU A 601 -22.67 -6.81 -13.90
CA LEU A 601 -23.08 -7.70 -12.80
C LEU A 601 -23.78 -8.96 -13.33
N ASP A 602 -23.70 -9.99 -12.51
CA ASP A 602 -24.47 -11.20 -12.63
C ASP A 602 -25.40 -11.29 -11.41
N PHE A 603 -26.64 -11.67 -11.62
CA PHE A 603 -27.69 -11.74 -10.62
C PHE A 603 -28.42 -13.07 -10.72
N THR A 604 -28.82 -13.63 -9.59
CA THR A 604 -29.71 -14.80 -9.58
C THR A 604 -30.69 -14.77 -8.40
N ASN A 605 -31.92 -15.17 -8.69
CA ASN A 605 -33.01 -15.43 -7.73
C ASN A 605 -33.67 -16.78 -8.05
N GLY A 606 -32.91 -17.70 -8.64
CA GLY A 606 -33.40 -18.96 -9.24
C GLY A 606 -33.35 -18.93 -10.76
N VAL A 607 -33.42 -17.77 -11.37
CA VAL A 607 -33.22 -17.58 -12.82
C VAL A 607 -32.09 -16.62 -13.02
N PRO A 608 -30.93 -17.06 -13.53
CA PRO A 608 -29.76 -16.21 -13.66
C PRO A 608 -29.94 -15.14 -14.74
N LEU A 609 -29.50 -13.91 -14.44
CA LEU A 609 -29.31 -12.82 -15.39
C LEU A 609 -27.80 -12.54 -15.48
N VAL A 610 -27.21 -12.86 -16.62
CA VAL A 610 -25.75 -12.88 -16.79
C VAL A 610 -25.29 -11.68 -17.61
N GLY A 611 -24.25 -10.98 -17.16
CA GLY A 611 -23.62 -9.90 -17.93
C GLY A 611 -24.43 -8.62 -18.04
N VAL A 612 -25.20 -8.25 -17.02
CA VAL A 612 -26.02 -7.04 -17.00
C VAL A 612 -25.14 -5.80 -16.85
N GLY A 613 -25.04 -5.00 -17.89
CA GLY A 613 -24.30 -3.72 -17.85
C GLY A 613 -25.05 -2.67 -17.04
N PHE A 614 -24.32 -1.80 -16.32
CA PHE A 614 -24.88 -0.68 -15.57
C PHE A 614 -23.94 0.53 -15.52
N THR A 615 -24.52 1.66 -15.18
CA THR A 615 -23.83 2.88 -14.73
C THR A 615 -24.48 3.34 -13.43
N GLY A 616 -23.99 4.42 -12.83
CA GLY A 616 -24.62 4.88 -11.59
C GLY A 616 -24.00 6.13 -11.01
N THR A 617 -24.38 6.42 -9.78
CA THR A 617 -23.83 7.53 -9.00
C THR A 617 -23.58 7.12 -7.57
N TYR A 618 -22.69 7.85 -6.88
CA TYR A 618 -22.44 7.68 -5.45
C TYR A 618 -22.13 9.01 -4.79
N SER A 619 -22.32 9.08 -3.49
CA SER A 619 -21.95 10.22 -2.66
C SER A 619 -21.39 9.72 -1.34
N ILE A 620 -20.14 10.10 -1.04
CA ILE A 620 -19.44 9.70 0.19
C ILE A 620 -19.31 10.91 1.11
N PHE A 621 -19.74 10.74 2.36
CA PHE A 621 -19.68 11.76 3.41
C PHE A 621 -18.33 11.71 4.13
N ALA A 622 -18.04 12.76 4.88
CA ALA A 622 -16.77 12.93 5.61
C ALA A 622 -16.47 11.80 6.62
N ASP A 623 -17.49 11.15 7.14
CA ASP A 623 -17.39 10.02 8.07
C ASP A 623 -17.26 8.64 7.39
N GLY A 624 -17.18 8.60 6.06
CA GLY A 624 -17.06 7.39 5.26
C GLY A 624 -18.37 6.68 4.94
N ARG A 625 -19.51 7.13 5.49
CA ARG A 625 -20.82 6.66 5.04
C ARG A 625 -21.19 7.33 3.72
N GLY A 626 -22.17 6.76 3.03
CA GLY A 626 -22.61 7.33 1.77
C GLY A 626 -23.79 6.60 1.16
N THR A 627 -24.14 7.01 -0.06
CA THR A 627 -25.14 6.35 -0.88
C THR A 627 -24.55 5.96 -2.23
N MET A 628 -25.04 4.88 -2.81
CA MET A 628 -24.64 4.39 -4.12
C MET A 628 -25.85 3.90 -4.89
N GLN A 629 -25.89 4.19 -6.18
CA GLN A 629 -26.97 3.77 -7.06
C GLN A 629 -26.40 3.11 -8.30
N PHE A 630 -26.94 1.93 -8.66
CA PHE A 630 -26.67 1.26 -9.94
C PHE A 630 -27.91 1.33 -10.81
N VAL A 631 -27.78 1.84 -12.02
CA VAL A 631 -28.86 1.97 -13.00
C VAL A 631 -28.62 0.91 -14.09
N THR A 632 -29.41 -0.15 -14.05
CA THR A 632 -29.38 -1.22 -15.06
C THR A 632 -30.42 -0.95 -16.13
N GLY A 633 -30.09 -1.22 -17.39
CA GLY A 633 -31.07 -1.14 -18.48
C GLY A 633 -31.87 -2.43 -18.55
N GLY A 634 -33.08 -2.50 -17.96
CA GLY A 634 -33.91 -3.69 -18.09
C GLY A 634 -34.63 -4.17 -16.81
N THR A 635 -34.68 -5.49 -16.59
CA THR A 635 -35.49 -6.15 -15.53
C THR A 635 -35.12 -5.82 -14.10
N LEU A 636 -33.83 -5.44 -13.82
CA LEU A 636 -33.39 -5.12 -12.46
C LEU A 636 -33.66 -3.63 -12.09
N GLY A 637 -33.90 -2.75 -13.08
CA GLY A 637 -34.16 -1.34 -12.83
C GLY A 637 -33.01 -0.62 -12.12
N THR A 638 -33.34 0.15 -11.08
CA THR A 638 -32.38 0.93 -10.28
C THR A 638 -32.20 0.26 -8.92
N LEU A 639 -30.97 -0.07 -8.59
CA LEU A 639 -30.56 -0.62 -7.30
C LEU A 639 -29.98 0.51 -6.45
N ASN A 640 -30.47 0.69 -5.24
CA ASN A 640 -30.03 1.74 -4.32
C ASN A 640 -29.41 1.10 -3.09
N PHE A 641 -28.27 1.67 -2.63
CA PHE A 641 -27.54 1.18 -1.48
C PHE A 641 -27.13 2.33 -0.56
N ASN A 642 -27.10 2.09 0.74
CA ASN A 642 -26.26 2.81 1.65
C ASN A 642 -24.91 2.10 1.70
N VAL A 643 -23.84 2.86 1.81
CA VAL A 643 -22.46 2.32 1.80
C VAL A 643 -21.63 2.88 2.95
N VAL A 644 -20.62 2.13 3.36
CA VAL A 644 -19.47 2.64 4.11
C VAL A 644 -18.22 2.33 3.33
N VAL A 645 -17.29 3.29 3.29
CA VAL A 645 -16.06 3.20 2.51
C VAL A 645 -14.88 3.51 3.40
N SER A 646 -13.86 2.64 3.39
CA SER A 646 -12.58 2.90 4.03
C SER A 646 -11.74 3.88 3.18
N ASN A 647 -10.73 4.49 3.79
CA ASN A 647 -9.77 5.34 3.06
C ASN A 647 -8.93 4.59 2.01
N GLN A 648 -9.03 3.25 1.96
CA GLN A 648 -8.41 2.41 0.91
C GLN A 648 -9.38 2.03 -0.21
N GLY A 649 -10.61 2.53 -0.17
CA GLY A 649 -11.61 2.27 -1.18
C GLY A 649 -12.44 1.01 -0.96
N ASN A 650 -12.02 0.05 -0.13
CA ASN A 650 -12.86 -1.12 0.22
C ASN A 650 -14.07 -0.69 1.04
N GLY A 651 -15.19 -1.36 0.88
CA GLY A 651 -16.38 -0.98 1.62
C GLY A 651 -17.44 -2.06 1.72
N GLN A 652 -18.50 -1.70 2.43
CA GLN A 652 -19.71 -2.52 2.60
C GLN A 652 -20.91 -1.75 2.09
N LEU A 653 -21.93 -2.49 1.69
CA LEU A 653 -23.18 -1.92 1.20
C LEU A 653 -24.38 -2.67 1.78
N ILE A 654 -25.43 -1.94 2.08
CA ILE A 654 -26.76 -2.49 2.41
C ILE A 654 -27.80 -1.91 1.47
N GLN A 655 -28.80 -2.73 1.14
CA GLN A 655 -29.83 -2.30 0.21
C GLN A 655 -30.71 -1.20 0.82
N ASN A 656 -30.81 -0.08 0.12
CA ASN A 656 -31.71 1.04 0.45
C ASN A 656 -32.87 1.04 -0.54
N ASN A 657 -33.91 0.23 -0.26
CA ASN A 657 -35.08 0.11 -1.11
C ASN A 657 -36.36 0.49 -0.37
N ALA A 658 -37.29 1.10 -1.07
CA ALA A 658 -38.61 1.41 -0.54
C ALA A 658 -39.48 0.16 -0.35
N ASP A 659 -39.15 -0.97 -0.99
CA ASP A 659 -39.83 -2.25 -0.78
C ASP A 659 -39.37 -2.89 0.55
N PRO A 660 -40.27 -3.00 1.54
CA PRO A 660 -39.93 -3.59 2.83
C PRO A 660 -39.58 -5.07 2.77
N ASN A 661 -39.88 -5.76 1.67
CA ASN A 661 -39.62 -7.19 1.50
C ASN A 661 -38.28 -7.50 0.81
N THR A 662 -37.52 -6.46 0.39
CA THR A 662 -36.22 -6.62 -0.22
C THR A 662 -35.12 -6.13 0.73
N ARG A 663 -34.23 -7.02 1.14
CA ARG A 663 -33.15 -6.78 2.08
C ARG A 663 -31.87 -7.46 1.61
N GLY A 664 -30.75 -6.90 1.97
CA GLY A 664 -29.48 -7.54 1.73
C GLY A 664 -28.28 -6.67 2.02
N SER A 665 -27.15 -7.31 2.14
CA SER A 665 -25.86 -6.69 2.38
C SER A 665 -24.78 -7.28 1.47
N GLY A 666 -23.67 -6.58 1.35
CA GLY A 666 -22.56 -7.00 0.52
C GLY A 666 -21.29 -6.25 0.81
N ILE A 667 -20.25 -6.63 0.10
CA ILE A 667 -18.95 -5.98 0.16
C ILE A 667 -18.51 -5.55 -1.24
N PHE A 668 -17.66 -4.54 -1.30
CA PHE A 668 -16.91 -4.24 -2.52
C PHE A 668 -15.44 -4.02 -2.18
N LEU A 669 -14.59 -4.54 -3.07
CA LEU A 669 -13.14 -4.61 -2.89
C LEU A 669 -12.45 -3.98 -4.09
N VAL A 670 -11.39 -3.23 -3.83
CA VAL A 670 -10.54 -2.65 -4.89
C VAL A 670 -9.95 -3.78 -5.72
N GLN A 671 -10.09 -3.69 -7.03
CA GLN A 671 -9.49 -4.65 -7.96
C GLN A 671 -8.09 -4.24 -8.38
N THR A 672 -7.26 -5.24 -8.70
CA THR A 672 -5.93 -5.06 -9.29
C THR A 672 -5.98 -5.40 -10.79
N PRO A 673 -6.25 -4.45 -11.69
CA PRO A 673 -6.46 -4.74 -13.12
C PRO A 673 -5.27 -5.37 -13.84
N THR A 674 -4.05 -5.20 -13.33
CA THR A 674 -2.84 -5.87 -13.85
C THR A 674 -2.93 -7.38 -13.80
N ASP A 675 -3.72 -7.92 -12.86
CA ASP A 675 -3.86 -9.36 -12.63
C ASP A 675 -4.90 -10.02 -13.56
N PHE A 676 -5.60 -9.23 -14.41
CA PHE A 676 -6.60 -9.76 -15.35
C PHE A 676 -6.01 -10.37 -16.64
N ARG A 677 -4.69 -10.33 -16.80
CA ARG A 677 -4.01 -10.72 -18.04
C ARG A 677 -3.81 -12.22 -18.22
N LEU A 678 -3.95 -12.99 -17.16
CA LEU A 678 -3.75 -14.44 -17.16
C LEU A 678 -4.91 -15.12 -16.42
N PRO A 679 -5.27 -16.39 -16.78
CA PRO A 679 -6.19 -17.14 -15.96
C PRO A 679 -5.61 -17.33 -14.56
N PRO A 680 -6.46 -17.43 -13.52
CA PRO A 680 -6.00 -17.80 -12.19
C PRO A 680 -5.11 -19.04 -12.23
N ALA A 681 -3.99 -19.03 -11.51
CA ALA A 681 -3.12 -20.20 -11.42
C ALA A 681 -2.62 -20.34 -9.96
N GLY A 682 -2.58 -21.56 -9.44
CA GLY A 682 -2.19 -21.85 -8.07
C GLY A 682 -3.14 -22.79 -7.34
N ASN A 683 -2.96 -22.93 -6.04
CA ASN A 683 -3.87 -23.66 -5.17
C ASN A 683 -4.85 -22.67 -4.56
N TYR A 684 -6.14 -23.05 -4.46
CA TYR A 684 -7.20 -22.19 -3.92
C TYR A 684 -8.03 -22.92 -2.89
N ALA A 685 -8.43 -22.20 -1.85
CA ALA A 685 -9.53 -22.56 -0.98
C ALA A 685 -10.77 -21.78 -1.39
N MET A 686 -11.96 -22.38 -1.26
CA MET A 686 -13.24 -21.73 -1.54
C MET A 686 -14.20 -21.84 -0.38
N GLY A 687 -15.07 -20.83 -0.25
CA GLY A 687 -16.24 -20.82 0.61
C GLY A 687 -17.46 -20.35 -0.18
N VAL A 688 -18.58 -21.02 -0.01
CA VAL A 688 -19.81 -20.78 -0.76
C VAL A 688 -21.01 -20.83 0.17
N LEU A 689 -21.89 -19.88 0.02
CA LEU A 689 -23.23 -19.88 0.61
C LEU A 689 -24.28 -19.94 -0.50
N GLY A 690 -25.47 -20.49 -0.19
CA GLY A 690 -26.47 -20.65 -1.21
C GLY A 690 -27.81 -21.14 -0.71
N ALA A 691 -28.68 -21.46 -1.67
CA ALA A 691 -29.99 -22.10 -1.45
C ALA A 691 -30.24 -23.18 -2.50
N ASP A 692 -30.85 -24.31 -2.08
CA ASP A 692 -31.24 -25.39 -2.95
C ASP A 692 -32.51 -25.06 -3.80
N ALA A 693 -32.97 -26.00 -4.62
CA ALA A 693 -34.15 -25.81 -5.47
C ALA A 693 -35.47 -25.63 -4.68
N THR A 694 -35.51 -25.96 -3.41
CA THR A 694 -36.62 -25.75 -2.51
C THR A 694 -36.45 -24.52 -1.62
N LEU A 695 -35.40 -23.75 -1.89
CA LEU A 695 -34.98 -22.54 -1.17
C LEU A 695 -34.51 -22.80 0.28
N ASN A 696 -34.12 -24.06 0.56
CA ASN A 696 -33.43 -24.39 1.81
C ASN A 696 -31.97 -23.94 1.75
N ARG A 697 -31.36 -23.88 2.92
CA ARG A 697 -29.96 -23.47 3.08
C ARG A 697 -28.99 -24.43 2.41
N TYR A 698 -28.01 -23.87 1.74
CA TYR A 698 -26.91 -24.59 1.15
C TYR A 698 -25.56 -23.89 1.49
N ALA A 699 -24.58 -24.66 1.90
CA ALA A 699 -23.23 -24.16 2.19
C ALA A 699 -22.20 -25.19 1.71
N LYS A 700 -21.06 -24.70 1.21
CA LYS A 700 -19.92 -25.59 0.93
C LYS A 700 -18.58 -24.87 1.14
N ALA A 701 -17.55 -25.68 1.37
CA ALA A 701 -16.15 -25.26 1.35
C ALA A 701 -15.31 -26.30 0.61
N GLY A 702 -14.20 -25.89 0.04
CA GLY A 702 -13.38 -26.79 -0.75
C GLY A 702 -11.98 -26.25 -1.04
N ALA A 703 -11.17 -27.10 -1.68
CA ALA A 703 -9.86 -26.71 -2.18
C ALA A 703 -9.56 -27.41 -3.51
N PHE A 704 -8.78 -26.73 -4.38
CA PHE A 704 -8.41 -27.24 -5.71
C PHE A 704 -7.17 -26.54 -6.23
N GLN A 705 -6.57 -27.09 -7.29
CA GLN A 705 -5.43 -26.51 -8.00
C GLN A 705 -5.85 -26.06 -9.40
N VAL A 706 -5.37 -24.89 -9.81
CA VAL A 706 -5.53 -24.35 -11.17
C VAL A 706 -4.17 -24.27 -11.84
N SER A 707 -4.03 -24.83 -13.04
CA SER A 707 -2.81 -24.72 -13.87
C SER A 707 -2.69 -23.33 -14.53
N GLY A 708 -1.51 -22.98 -15.05
CA GLY A 708 -1.33 -21.76 -15.83
C GLY A 708 -2.15 -21.67 -17.12
N THR A 709 -2.81 -22.77 -17.55
CA THR A 709 -3.77 -22.83 -18.67
C THR A 709 -5.23 -22.84 -18.21
N GLY A 710 -5.48 -22.64 -16.91
CA GLY A 710 -6.81 -22.59 -16.33
C GLY A 710 -7.44 -23.94 -16.00
N VAL A 711 -6.74 -25.07 -16.17
CA VAL A 711 -7.30 -26.41 -15.87
C VAL A 711 -7.35 -26.63 -14.37
N VAL A 712 -8.53 -26.97 -13.83
CA VAL A 712 -8.76 -27.34 -12.43
C VAL A 712 -8.49 -28.83 -12.23
N SER A 713 -7.71 -29.15 -11.21
CA SER A 713 -7.39 -30.52 -10.82
C SER A 713 -7.32 -30.68 -9.30
N GLY A 714 -7.47 -31.91 -8.82
CA GLY A 714 -7.40 -32.22 -7.40
C GLY A 714 -8.46 -31.54 -6.55
N GLY A 715 -9.60 -31.15 -7.16
CA GLY A 715 -10.69 -30.50 -6.46
C GLY A 715 -11.37 -31.45 -5.47
N ALA A 716 -11.57 -30.92 -4.24
CA ALA A 716 -12.34 -31.61 -3.19
C ALA A 716 -13.19 -30.55 -2.45
N GLU A 717 -14.45 -30.87 -2.23
CA GLU A 717 -15.37 -30.04 -1.45
C GLU A 717 -16.18 -30.86 -0.45
N ASP A 718 -16.56 -30.21 0.63
CA ASP A 718 -17.59 -30.68 1.56
C ASP A 718 -18.74 -29.69 1.50
N ASP A 719 -19.95 -30.24 1.36
CA ASP A 719 -21.19 -29.46 1.27
C ASP A 719 -22.18 -29.89 2.35
N ASN A 720 -23.06 -28.97 2.69
CA ASN A 720 -24.19 -29.18 3.57
C ASN A 720 -25.46 -28.64 2.88
N ASP A 721 -26.34 -29.53 2.49
CA ASP A 721 -27.61 -29.23 1.88
C ASP A 721 -28.73 -29.55 2.89
N ASN A 722 -29.21 -28.49 3.56
CA ASN A 722 -30.31 -28.60 4.55
C ASN A 722 -30.08 -29.70 5.62
N GLY A 723 -28.83 -29.82 6.10
CA GLY A 723 -28.44 -30.85 7.06
C GLY A 723 -27.96 -32.18 6.46
N THR A 724 -28.01 -32.34 5.15
CA THR A 724 -27.41 -33.47 4.45
C THR A 724 -25.99 -33.14 4.05
N VAL A 725 -25.02 -33.77 4.68
CA VAL A 725 -23.59 -33.51 4.46
C VAL A 725 -23.05 -34.43 3.36
N GLY A 726 -22.38 -33.84 2.38
CA GLY A 726 -21.68 -34.50 1.28
C GLY A 726 -20.20 -34.21 1.25
N SER A 727 -19.43 -35.05 0.56
CA SER A 727 -18.02 -34.79 0.22
C SER A 727 -17.78 -35.30 -1.19
N ARG A 728 -17.28 -34.42 -2.07
CA ARG A 728 -17.16 -34.73 -3.51
C ARG A 728 -15.80 -34.26 -4.03
N ASN A 729 -15.32 -34.98 -5.07
CA ASN A 729 -14.17 -34.51 -5.86
C ASN A 729 -14.67 -33.92 -7.17
N PHE A 730 -13.90 -32.98 -7.71
CA PHE A 730 -14.21 -32.30 -8.96
C PHE A 730 -12.97 -31.95 -9.77
N THR A 731 -13.15 -31.73 -11.06
CA THR A 731 -12.23 -31.10 -11.99
C THR A 731 -12.91 -29.86 -12.58
N GLY A 732 -12.32 -29.20 -13.58
CA GLY A 732 -12.98 -28.08 -14.23
C GLY A 732 -12.04 -27.19 -15.03
N GLN A 733 -12.52 -26.00 -15.36
CA GLN A 733 -11.79 -25.05 -16.18
C GLN A 733 -12.06 -23.62 -15.74
N PHE A 734 -11.02 -22.81 -15.66
CA PHE A 734 -11.09 -21.34 -15.63
C PHE A 734 -10.78 -20.80 -17.02
N LEU A 735 -11.66 -19.96 -17.55
CA LEU A 735 -11.40 -19.20 -18.75
C LEU A 735 -10.71 -17.88 -18.38
N HIS A 736 -10.03 -17.30 -19.36
CA HIS A 736 -9.35 -16.02 -19.19
C HIS A 736 -10.36 -14.91 -18.84
N PRO A 737 -10.11 -14.08 -17.80
CA PRO A 737 -11.01 -12.96 -17.49
C PRO A 737 -10.92 -11.88 -18.56
N ASP A 738 -11.99 -11.10 -18.73
CA ASP A 738 -11.93 -9.90 -19.54
C ASP A 738 -11.05 -8.83 -18.88
N ILE A 739 -10.29 -8.12 -19.69
CA ILE A 739 -9.33 -7.12 -19.22
C ILE A 739 -9.99 -5.84 -18.69
N ARG A 740 -11.29 -5.65 -18.91
CA ARG A 740 -12.01 -4.43 -18.52
C ARG A 740 -12.60 -4.53 -17.12
N PHE A 741 -13.15 -5.68 -16.75
CA PHE A 741 -13.88 -5.87 -15.48
C PHE A 741 -13.31 -7.01 -14.64
N GLY A 742 -12.34 -7.78 -15.16
CA GLY A 742 -11.84 -8.97 -14.49
C GLY A 742 -12.87 -10.09 -14.37
N ARG A 743 -13.95 -10.04 -15.17
CA ARG A 743 -15.01 -11.04 -15.23
C ARG A 743 -14.59 -12.21 -16.10
N GLY A 744 -14.73 -13.43 -15.62
CA GLY A 744 -14.42 -14.63 -16.37
C GLY A 744 -15.34 -15.78 -15.98
N GLN A 745 -15.30 -16.85 -16.76
CA GLN A 745 -16.11 -18.05 -16.54
C GLN A 745 -15.27 -19.15 -15.89
N MET A 746 -15.89 -19.93 -15.01
CA MET A 746 -15.31 -21.17 -14.51
C MET A 746 -16.37 -22.26 -14.46
N THR A 747 -15.91 -23.51 -14.63
CA THR A 747 -16.76 -24.71 -14.47
C THR A 747 -16.16 -25.62 -13.42
N PHE A 748 -17.02 -26.28 -12.66
CA PHE A 748 -16.64 -27.43 -11.84
C PHE A 748 -17.38 -28.66 -12.34
N ASP A 749 -16.59 -29.68 -12.73
CA ASP A 749 -17.09 -30.92 -13.37
C ASP A 749 -17.04 -32.04 -12.33
N PHE A 750 -18.19 -32.51 -11.92
CA PHE A 750 -18.37 -33.60 -10.95
C PHE A 750 -18.56 -34.95 -11.64
N PRO A 751 -18.35 -36.08 -10.94
CA PRO A 751 -18.64 -37.39 -11.45
C PRO A 751 -20.11 -37.49 -11.90
N ASN A 752 -20.38 -38.28 -12.95
CA ASN A 752 -21.70 -38.49 -13.58
C ASN A 752 -22.20 -37.31 -14.44
N ASP A 753 -21.31 -36.62 -15.11
CA ASP A 753 -21.58 -35.52 -16.07
C ASP A 753 -22.37 -34.34 -15.49
N VAL A 754 -22.21 -34.07 -14.19
CA VAL A 754 -22.74 -32.86 -13.55
C VAL A 754 -21.69 -31.75 -13.68
N VAL A 755 -22.07 -30.69 -14.38
CA VAL A 755 -21.22 -29.49 -14.59
C VAL A 755 -21.93 -28.30 -13.99
N ASN A 756 -21.27 -27.63 -13.01
CA ASN A 756 -21.75 -26.36 -12.45
C ASN A 756 -20.98 -25.20 -13.10
N ASN A 757 -21.73 -24.23 -13.63
CA ASN A 757 -21.21 -23.06 -14.27
C ASN A 757 -21.22 -21.83 -13.34
N TYR A 758 -20.16 -21.07 -13.39
CA TYR A 758 -19.98 -19.87 -12.57
C TYR A 758 -19.40 -18.73 -13.40
N GLU A 759 -19.77 -17.51 -13.01
CA GLU A 759 -19.02 -16.32 -13.40
C GLU A 759 -18.19 -15.86 -12.20
N TYR A 760 -16.92 -15.53 -12.43
CA TYR A 760 -16.06 -15.00 -11.40
C TYR A 760 -15.61 -13.58 -11.70
N TYR A 761 -15.28 -12.83 -10.66
CA TYR A 761 -14.70 -11.48 -10.69
C TYR A 761 -13.39 -11.46 -9.94
N ALA A 762 -12.30 -11.19 -10.65
CA ALA A 762 -10.98 -11.10 -10.05
C ALA A 762 -10.87 -9.84 -9.19
N VAL A 763 -10.56 -9.98 -7.90
CA VAL A 763 -10.14 -8.89 -7.02
C VAL A 763 -8.65 -8.67 -7.18
N SER A 764 -7.89 -9.75 -7.13
CA SER A 764 -6.46 -9.83 -7.36
C SER A 764 -6.11 -11.23 -7.91
N SER A 765 -4.82 -11.49 -8.17
CA SER A 765 -4.34 -12.84 -8.56
C SER A 765 -4.59 -13.91 -7.47
N GLY A 766 -4.82 -13.49 -6.23
CA GLY A 766 -5.05 -14.40 -5.09
C GLY A 766 -6.48 -14.39 -4.53
N GLN A 767 -7.37 -13.54 -5.00
CA GLN A 767 -8.72 -13.40 -4.47
C GLN A 767 -9.76 -13.17 -5.57
N PHE A 768 -10.85 -13.94 -5.51
CA PHE A 768 -11.95 -13.86 -6.49
C PHE A 768 -13.30 -13.95 -5.78
N ILE A 769 -14.29 -13.28 -6.35
CA ILE A 769 -15.72 -13.42 -6.02
C ILE A 769 -16.36 -14.20 -7.18
N PHE A 770 -17.28 -15.10 -6.91
CA PHE A 770 -17.97 -15.85 -7.97
C PHE A 770 -19.44 -16.12 -7.64
N ILE A 771 -20.24 -16.30 -8.66
CA ILE A 771 -21.68 -16.56 -8.58
C ILE A 771 -22.06 -17.70 -9.53
N GLY A 772 -22.96 -18.58 -9.08
CA GLY A 772 -23.53 -19.63 -9.93
C GLY A 772 -24.46 -19.08 -11.01
N THR A 773 -24.33 -19.59 -12.23
CA THR A 773 -25.06 -19.11 -13.41
C THR A 773 -25.97 -20.16 -14.03
N ASP A 774 -26.06 -21.32 -13.43
CA ASP A 774 -27.05 -22.32 -13.80
C ASP A 774 -28.42 -21.97 -13.19
N PRO A 775 -29.53 -22.29 -13.87
CA PRO A 775 -30.85 -22.25 -13.26
C PRO A 775 -30.92 -23.19 -12.07
N VAL A 776 -31.50 -22.75 -10.96
CA VAL A 776 -31.59 -23.58 -9.76
C VAL A 776 -32.29 -24.91 -10.04
N SER A 777 -31.69 -25.99 -9.61
CA SER A 777 -32.19 -27.37 -9.75
C SER A 777 -31.80 -28.18 -8.52
N ALA A 778 -32.25 -29.44 -8.47
CA ALA A 778 -31.87 -30.34 -7.38
C ALA A 778 -30.37 -30.65 -7.29
N ILE A 779 -29.61 -30.36 -8.36
CA ILE A 779 -28.15 -30.57 -8.44
C ILE A 779 -27.35 -29.27 -8.59
N ASP A 780 -28.03 -28.14 -8.88
CA ASP A 780 -27.43 -26.83 -9.08
C ASP A 780 -28.07 -25.81 -8.13
N PRO A 781 -27.56 -25.64 -6.91
CA PRO A 781 -28.06 -24.64 -5.96
C PRO A 781 -27.72 -23.22 -6.42
N LEU A 782 -28.54 -22.27 -6.01
CA LEU A 782 -28.21 -20.86 -6.06
C LEU A 782 -26.96 -20.62 -5.20
N THR A 783 -25.90 -20.03 -5.74
CA THR A 783 -24.64 -19.91 -5.00
C THR A 783 -23.94 -18.57 -5.22
N LEU A 784 -23.33 -18.08 -4.15
CA LEU A 784 -22.39 -16.97 -4.13
C LEU A 784 -21.18 -17.40 -3.31
N GLY A 785 -19.97 -17.17 -3.81
CA GLY A 785 -18.78 -17.61 -3.12
C GLY A 785 -17.56 -16.72 -3.32
N SER A 786 -16.51 -17.08 -2.62
CA SER A 786 -15.18 -16.47 -2.76
C SER A 786 -14.09 -17.53 -2.80
N LEU A 787 -13.00 -17.19 -3.51
CA LEU A 787 -11.77 -17.96 -3.59
C LEU A 787 -10.64 -17.16 -2.96
N LEU A 788 -9.80 -17.86 -2.20
CA LEU A 788 -8.54 -17.33 -1.67
C LEU A 788 -7.39 -18.26 -2.09
N VAL A 789 -6.29 -17.69 -2.56
CA VAL A 789 -5.10 -18.46 -2.88
C VAL A 789 -4.57 -19.15 -1.63
N GLN A 790 -4.21 -20.42 -1.76
CA GLN A 790 -3.57 -21.19 -0.69
C GLN A 790 -2.06 -20.95 -0.72
N THR A 791 -1.50 -20.56 0.41
CA THR A 791 -0.06 -20.30 0.57
C THR A 791 0.57 -21.31 1.53
N GLY A 792 1.59 -22.04 1.09
CA GLY A 792 2.37 -22.96 1.90
C GLY A 792 1.96 -24.44 1.77
N GLN A 793 2.64 -25.29 2.58
CA GLN A 793 2.32 -26.71 2.74
C GLN A 793 1.53 -26.88 4.02
N PHE A 794 0.41 -27.59 3.97
CA PHE A 794 -0.50 -27.75 5.12
C PHE A 794 -0.20 -29.02 5.94
N SER A 795 -0.30 -28.86 7.26
CA SER A 795 -0.16 -29.90 8.28
C SER A 795 -0.88 -29.42 9.55
N ASN A 796 -0.93 -30.23 10.61
CA ASN A 796 -1.49 -29.79 11.88
C ASN A 796 -0.81 -28.51 12.40
N GLY A 797 0.48 -28.32 12.16
CA GLY A 797 1.22 -27.10 12.50
C GLY A 797 0.76 -25.83 11.75
N SER A 798 -0.05 -25.96 10.71
CA SER A 798 -0.65 -24.84 10.01
C SER A 798 -1.84 -24.20 10.75
N LEU A 799 -2.37 -24.88 11.78
CA LEU A 799 -3.35 -24.36 12.72
C LEU A 799 -2.70 -24.23 14.08
N GLN A 800 -2.26 -23.02 14.45
CA GLN A 800 -1.63 -22.76 15.74
C GLN A 800 -2.04 -21.40 16.30
N GLY A 801 -2.35 -21.33 17.60
CA GLY A 801 -2.76 -20.13 18.30
C GLY A 801 -4.26 -19.84 18.23
N PRO A 802 -4.70 -18.68 18.75
CA PRO A 802 -6.10 -18.28 18.73
C PRO A 802 -6.53 -17.72 17.38
N GLY A 803 -7.74 -18.06 16.98
CA GLY A 803 -8.43 -17.46 15.85
C GLY A 803 -9.86 -17.12 16.17
N VAL A 804 -10.38 -16.04 15.57
CA VAL A 804 -11.81 -15.71 15.68
C VAL A 804 -12.59 -16.54 14.68
N TYR A 805 -13.55 -17.27 15.19
CA TYR A 805 -14.44 -18.16 14.47
C TYR A 805 -15.77 -17.44 14.28
N GLU A 806 -16.12 -17.13 13.03
CA GLU A 806 -17.36 -16.46 12.66
C GLU A 806 -18.10 -17.28 11.62
N VAL A 807 -19.31 -17.73 11.94
CA VAL A 807 -20.21 -18.46 11.03
C VAL A 807 -21.63 -17.95 11.16
N SER A 808 -22.35 -17.98 10.04
CA SER A 808 -23.75 -17.63 9.98
C SER A 808 -24.50 -18.59 9.07
N ALA A 809 -25.77 -18.74 9.33
CA ALA A 809 -26.70 -19.51 8.50
C ALA A 809 -27.70 -18.56 7.84
N LEU A 810 -28.07 -18.84 6.60
CA LEU A 810 -29.23 -18.22 5.98
C LEU A 810 -30.51 -18.67 6.73
N PRO A 811 -31.49 -17.78 7.01
CA PRO A 811 -32.72 -18.16 7.63
C PRO A 811 -33.49 -19.16 6.73
N PRO A 812 -34.22 -20.14 7.29
CA PRO A 812 -35.00 -21.06 6.49
C PRO A 812 -36.27 -20.41 5.92
N ASN A 813 -36.65 -20.83 4.73
CA ASN A 813 -37.94 -20.47 4.18
C ASN A 813 -39.05 -21.18 5.00
N GLY A 814 -39.85 -20.41 5.76
CA GLY A 814 -41.05 -20.92 6.42
C GLY A 814 -40.94 -21.41 7.86
N GLY A 815 -39.93 -21.02 8.63
CA GLY A 815 -40.10 -21.03 10.09
C GLY A 815 -39.69 -22.24 10.90
N SER A 816 -38.58 -22.91 10.61
CA SER A 816 -37.76 -23.67 11.58
C SER A 816 -36.72 -24.56 10.84
N PRO A 817 -35.44 -24.61 11.22
CA PRO A 817 -34.84 -23.99 12.41
C PRO A 817 -34.57 -22.51 12.23
N LEU A 818 -34.52 -21.80 13.34
CA LEU A 818 -34.25 -20.36 13.45
C LEU A 818 -32.82 -20.00 12.92
N ALA A 819 -32.62 -18.76 12.49
CA ALA A 819 -31.29 -18.28 12.12
C ALA A 819 -30.27 -18.60 13.22
N ASP A 820 -29.14 -19.17 12.82
CA ASP A 820 -28.08 -19.59 13.73
C ASP A 820 -26.80 -18.81 13.39
N THR A 821 -26.30 -18.08 14.37
CA THR A 821 -25.10 -17.27 14.20
C THR A 821 -24.16 -17.51 15.38
N VAL A 822 -22.92 -17.88 15.07
CA VAL A 822 -21.92 -18.23 16.06
C VAL A 822 -20.69 -17.33 15.87
N LEU A 823 -20.20 -16.79 16.97
CA LEU A 823 -18.99 -15.97 17.02
C LEU A 823 -18.18 -16.36 18.25
N GLY A 824 -16.88 -16.62 18.11
CA GLY A 824 -16.06 -17.04 19.23
C GLY A 824 -14.58 -17.10 18.94
N ILE A 825 -13.83 -17.63 19.89
CA ILE A 825 -12.40 -17.88 19.77
C ILE A 825 -12.16 -19.38 19.76
N ALA A 826 -11.50 -19.88 18.70
CA ALA A 826 -10.94 -21.22 18.63
C ALA A 826 -9.44 -21.16 18.78
N THR A 827 -8.86 -21.99 19.63
CA THR A 827 -7.42 -22.06 19.88
C THR A 827 -6.91 -23.44 19.53
N PHE A 828 -5.84 -23.51 18.73
CA PHE A 828 -5.24 -24.73 18.24
C PHE A 828 -3.78 -24.84 18.70
N ASP A 829 -3.33 -26.08 19.05
CA ASP A 829 -1.99 -26.33 19.59
C ASP A 829 -0.92 -26.63 18.53
N GLY A 830 -1.27 -26.71 17.24
CA GLY A 830 -0.37 -27.12 16.17
C GLY A 830 -0.09 -28.64 16.12
N HIS A 831 -0.63 -29.43 17.06
CA HIS A 831 -0.36 -30.86 17.22
C HIS A 831 -1.60 -31.75 17.04
N GLY A 832 -2.76 -31.14 16.85
CA GLY A 832 -4.01 -31.84 16.62
C GLY A 832 -5.04 -31.71 17.73
N ASN A 833 -4.83 -30.86 18.76
CA ASN A 833 -5.82 -30.56 19.78
C ASN A 833 -6.25 -29.10 19.70
N GLY A 834 -7.47 -28.82 20.04
CA GLY A 834 -8.00 -27.45 20.08
C GLY A 834 -9.12 -27.30 21.09
N SER A 835 -9.41 -26.04 21.39
CA SER A 835 -10.55 -25.63 22.21
C SER A 835 -11.25 -24.46 21.56
N ALA A 836 -12.55 -24.30 21.80
CA ALA A 836 -13.31 -23.14 21.35
C ALA A 836 -14.25 -22.64 22.43
N THR A 837 -14.31 -21.33 22.60
CA THR A 837 -15.33 -20.63 23.39
C THR A 837 -16.12 -19.76 22.42
N VAL A 838 -17.39 -20.09 22.26
CA VAL A 838 -18.26 -19.44 21.28
C VAL A 838 -19.52 -18.91 21.94
N ASP A 839 -19.95 -17.75 21.49
CA ASP A 839 -21.28 -17.20 21.74
C ASP A 839 -22.15 -17.50 20.54
N GLU A 840 -23.29 -18.13 20.77
CA GLU A 840 -24.27 -18.52 19.77
C GLU A 840 -25.53 -17.70 19.99
N ASN A 841 -26.13 -17.17 18.92
CA ASN A 841 -27.50 -16.64 18.96
C ASN A 841 -28.37 -17.44 18.02
N ARG A 842 -29.24 -18.24 18.58
CA ARG A 842 -30.21 -19.06 17.87
C ARG A 842 -31.62 -18.51 18.08
N GLY A 843 -32.14 -17.82 17.06
CA GLY A 843 -33.48 -17.24 17.07
C GLY A 843 -33.75 -16.23 18.20
N GLY A 844 -32.75 -15.43 18.57
CA GLY A 844 -32.85 -14.43 19.64
C GLY A 844 -32.42 -14.92 21.02
N THR A 845 -32.12 -16.18 21.17
CA THR A 845 -31.60 -16.73 22.43
C THR A 845 -30.08 -16.82 22.34
N ALA A 846 -29.40 -15.98 23.11
CA ALA A 846 -27.94 -16.00 23.21
C ALA A 846 -27.49 -17.02 24.27
N SER A 847 -26.49 -17.83 23.92
CA SER A 847 -25.85 -18.79 24.83
C SER A 847 -24.35 -18.84 24.57
N GLN A 848 -23.57 -19.20 25.58
CA GLN A 848 -22.13 -19.43 25.45
C GLN A 848 -21.80 -20.91 25.64
N HIS A 849 -20.96 -21.44 24.78
CA HIS A 849 -20.51 -22.82 24.80
C HIS A 849 -18.99 -22.90 24.82
N VAL A 850 -18.45 -23.91 25.51
CA VAL A 850 -17.02 -24.22 25.53
C VAL A 850 -16.87 -25.66 25.02
N TYR A 851 -15.98 -25.81 24.04
CA TYR A 851 -15.69 -27.09 23.41
C TYR A 851 -14.20 -27.42 23.55
N GLU A 852 -13.88 -28.68 23.73
CA GLU A 852 -12.53 -29.25 23.61
C GLU A 852 -12.59 -30.39 22.59
N GLY A 853 -11.62 -30.44 21.69
CA GLY A 853 -11.66 -31.41 20.61
C GLY A 853 -10.30 -31.65 19.97
N THR A 854 -10.34 -32.48 18.92
CA THR A 854 -9.17 -32.77 18.11
C THR A 854 -9.38 -32.36 16.66
N TYR A 855 -8.27 -32.15 15.92
CA TYR A 855 -8.32 -31.85 14.50
C TYR A 855 -7.19 -32.55 13.74
N SER A 856 -7.37 -32.71 12.43
CA SER A 856 -6.38 -33.23 11.50
C SER A 856 -6.40 -32.44 10.20
N VAL A 857 -5.22 -32.03 9.74
CA VAL A 857 -5.05 -31.20 8.54
C VAL A 857 -4.46 -32.05 7.41
N ALA A 858 -5.17 -32.17 6.30
CA ALA A 858 -4.70 -32.82 5.09
C ALA A 858 -3.82 -31.88 4.24
N ALA A 859 -3.03 -32.43 3.33
CA ALA A 859 -2.08 -31.69 2.50
C ALA A 859 -2.75 -30.63 1.57
N ASN A 860 -4.02 -30.81 1.20
CA ASN A 860 -4.81 -29.84 0.45
C ASN A 860 -5.45 -28.74 1.33
N GLY A 861 -5.12 -28.69 2.62
CA GLY A 861 -5.65 -27.73 3.57
C GLY A 861 -7.02 -28.08 4.18
N ARG A 862 -7.62 -29.24 3.84
CA ARG A 862 -8.86 -29.71 4.47
C ARG A 862 -8.59 -30.09 5.92
N VAL A 863 -9.38 -29.53 6.84
CA VAL A 863 -9.31 -29.80 8.28
C VAL A 863 -10.56 -30.54 8.70
N THR A 864 -10.39 -31.72 9.26
CA THR A 864 -11.47 -32.45 9.94
C THR A 864 -11.37 -32.19 11.43
N THR A 865 -12.46 -31.82 12.06
CA THR A 865 -12.54 -31.58 13.50
C THR A 865 -13.43 -32.64 14.17
N ASN A 866 -13.21 -32.84 15.47
CA ASN A 866 -14.02 -33.75 16.30
C ASN A 866 -14.09 -33.20 17.74
N GLY A 867 -15.26 -33.19 18.37
CA GLY A 867 -15.49 -32.66 19.69
C GLY A 867 -15.89 -31.19 19.77
N PHE A 868 -15.95 -30.49 18.65
CA PHE A 868 -16.40 -29.09 18.53
C PHE A 868 -17.91 -29.01 18.33
N GLY A 869 -18.70 -29.43 19.28
CA GLY A 869 -20.15 -29.47 19.21
C GLY A 869 -20.72 -30.80 18.69
N ASN A 870 -22.05 -30.86 18.54
CA ASN A 870 -22.76 -32.08 18.12
C ASN A 870 -22.48 -32.49 16.64
N ALA A 871 -22.06 -31.52 15.83
CA ALA A 871 -21.66 -31.69 14.44
C ALA A 871 -20.43 -30.82 14.15
N SER A 872 -19.26 -31.42 14.39
CA SER A 872 -17.96 -30.71 14.29
C SER A 872 -17.74 -30.18 12.86
N PRO A 873 -17.37 -28.89 12.67
CA PRO A 873 -17.27 -28.30 11.34
C PRO A 873 -16.06 -28.83 10.56
N ILE A 874 -16.10 -28.67 9.23
CA ILE A 874 -14.98 -28.88 8.34
C ILE A 874 -14.45 -27.51 7.91
N LEU A 875 -13.10 -27.38 7.86
CA LEU A 875 -12.46 -26.16 7.43
C LEU A 875 -11.54 -26.42 6.22
N TYR A 876 -11.34 -25.38 5.40
CA TYR A 876 -10.38 -25.39 4.31
C TYR A 876 -9.44 -24.19 4.43
N LEU A 877 -8.17 -24.45 4.76
CA LEU A 877 -7.15 -23.45 4.97
C LEU A 877 -6.81 -22.70 3.67
N SER A 878 -6.78 -21.37 3.73
CA SER A 878 -6.16 -20.52 2.71
C SER A 878 -4.70 -20.23 3.04
N ASN A 879 -4.40 -20.06 4.33
CA ASN A 879 -3.03 -19.90 4.86
C ASN A 879 -2.94 -20.47 6.29
N THR A 880 -1.86 -20.16 7.00
CA THR A 880 -1.73 -20.54 8.41
C THR A 880 -2.79 -19.82 9.25
N SER A 881 -3.64 -20.61 9.92
CA SER A 881 -4.71 -20.17 10.81
C SER A 881 -5.86 -19.34 10.19
N GLN A 882 -5.95 -19.28 8.85
CA GLN A 882 -7.12 -18.72 8.16
C GLN A 882 -7.81 -19.80 7.31
N ALA A 883 -9.12 -19.93 7.42
CA ALA A 883 -9.88 -20.98 6.71
C ALA A 883 -11.31 -20.56 6.39
N PHE A 884 -11.85 -21.14 5.33
CA PHE A 884 -13.30 -21.24 5.16
C PHE A 884 -13.86 -22.36 6.02
N VAL A 885 -15.05 -22.17 6.54
CA VAL A 885 -15.73 -23.09 7.46
C VAL A 885 -17.08 -23.50 6.88
N VAL A 886 -17.39 -24.77 6.95
CA VAL A 886 -18.74 -25.32 6.68
C VAL A 886 -19.19 -26.14 7.88
N GLY A 887 -20.35 -25.81 8.43
CA GLY A 887 -20.99 -26.56 9.50
C GLY A 887 -21.61 -27.84 8.96
N GLN A 888 -21.68 -28.89 9.79
CA GLN A 888 -22.19 -30.19 9.43
C GLN A 888 -23.52 -30.51 10.11
N ASP A 889 -24.18 -29.55 10.70
CA ASP A 889 -25.47 -29.66 11.35
C ASP A 889 -26.65 -29.15 10.48
N ASN A 890 -27.88 -29.29 10.99
CA ASN A 890 -29.06 -28.75 10.34
C ASN A 890 -29.11 -27.21 10.29
N GLY A 891 -28.19 -26.53 10.96
CA GLY A 891 -28.05 -25.08 10.88
C GLY A 891 -27.49 -24.59 9.54
N VAL A 892 -26.77 -25.46 8.82
CA VAL A 892 -26.15 -25.16 7.52
C VAL A 892 -25.37 -23.86 7.57
N THR A 893 -24.40 -23.81 8.48
CA THR A 893 -23.57 -22.61 8.70
C THR A 893 -22.39 -22.56 7.72
N GLN A 894 -22.06 -21.35 7.28
CA GLN A 894 -20.86 -21.05 6.52
C GLN A 894 -20.18 -19.81 7.11
N GLY A 895 -18.86 -19.78 7.06
CA GLY A 895 -18.11 -18.66 7.56
C GLY A 895 -16.62 -18.81 7.41
N ILE A 896 -15.89 -18.10 8.27
CA ILE A 896 -14.43 -18.08 8.28
C ILE A 896 -13.86 -18.24 9.68
N LEU A 897 -12.65 -18.76 9.71
CA LEU A 897 -11.74 -18.68 10.85
C LEU A 897 -10.62 -17.71 10.46
N GLU A 898 -10.36 -16.70 11.28
CA GLU A 898 -9.26 -15.73 11.08
C GLU A 898 -8.33 -15.72 12.29
N PRO A 899 -6.99 -15.65 12.08
CA PRO A 899 -6.06 -15.61 13.20
C PRO A 899 -6.29 -14.32 14.01
N GLN A 900 -6.29 -14.47 15.35
CA GLN A 900 -6.33 -13.33 16.24
C GLN A 900 -4.92 -12.74 16.35
N THR A 901 -4.69 -11.62 15.67
CA THR A 901 -3.33 -11.05 15.51
C THR A 901 -2.96 -9.99 16.55
N ALA A 902 -3.89 -9.59 17.42
CA ALA A 902 -3.60 -8.70 18.54
C ALA A 902 -3.01 -9.50 19.72
N PRO A 903 -1.94 -9.00 20.36
CA PRO A 903 -1.32 -9.73 21.50
C PRO A 903 -2.20 -9.67 22.74
N PRO A 904 -2.44 -10.81 23.42
CA PRO A 904 -3.07 -10.82 24.73
C PRO A 904 -2.12 -10.29 25.84
N PRO A 905 -2.60 -9.82 27.01
CA PRO A 905 -4.02 -9.78 27.39
C PRO A 905 -4.76 -8.59 26.76
N PHE A 906 -5.98 -8.85 26.31
CA PHE A 906 -6.85 -7.81 25.79
C PHE A 906 -7.45 -6.95 26.91
N ASN A 907 -7.84 -5.73 26.57
CA ASN A 907 -8.56 -4.79 27.45
C ASN A 907 -9.33 -3.79 26.59
N ASN A 908 -10.00 -2.82 27.19
CA ASN A 908 -10.76 -1.82 26.44
C ASN A 908 -9.93 -1.06 25.40
N GLY A 909 -8.64 -0.83 25.66
CA GLY A 909 -7.70 -0.22 24.73
C GLY A 909 -7.45 -1.06 23.45
N SER A 910 -7.86 -2.32 23.42
CA SER A 910 -7.76 -3.18 22.22
C SER A 910 -8.82 -2.85 21.16
N ILE A 911 -9.88 -2.12 21.54
CA ILE A 911 -10.89 -1.57 20.61
C ILE A 911 -10.76 -0.05 20.66
N PHE A 912 -10.15 0.51 19.57
CA PHE A 912 -9.66 1.85 19.64
C PHE A 912 -9.51 2.47 18.23
N GLY A 913 -10.04 3.67 18.01
CA GLY A 913 -10.00 4.38 16.74
C GLY A 913 -11.34 4.44 16.02
N THR A 914 -11.32 4.85 14.76
CA THR A 914 -12.51 4.97 13.91
C THR A 914 -12.79 3.64 13.21
N TYR A 915 -13.97 3.10 13.42
CA TYR A 915 -14.45 1.86 12.81
C TYR A 915 -15.57 2.14 11.82
N LEU A 916 -15.52 1.47 10.69
CA LEU A 916 -16.51 1.50 9.61
C LEU A 916 -16.95 0.07 9.29
N GLY A 917 -18.24 -0.15 9.13
CA GLY A 917 -18.73 -1.47 8.78
C GLY A 917 -20.19 -1.69 9.12
N GLY A 918 -20.62 -2.93 9.07
CA GLY A 918 -22.00 -3.31 9.37
C GLY A 918 -22.32 -4.75 9.07
N THR A 919 -23.57 -5.03 8.83
CA THR A 919 -24.11 -6.36 8.55
C THR A 919 -23.45 -6.99 7.35
N ILE A 920 -22.96 -8.23 7.50
CA ILE A 920 -22.27 -9.00 6.45
C ILE A 920 -23.05 -10.22 5.98
N ALA A 921 -24.09 -10.61 6.69
CA ALA A 921 -24.96 -11.71 6.31
C ALA A 921 -26.41 -11.24 6.28
N PRO A 922 -27.16 -11.58 5.22
CA PRO A 922 -28.56 -11.19 5.11
C PRO A 922 -29.39 -12.00 6.09
N VAL A 923 -30.40 -11.36 6.58
CA VAL A 923 -31.42 -11.97 7.44
C VAL A 923 -32.80 -11.64 6.91
N GLU A 924 -33.69 -12.64 6.92
CA GLU A 924 -35.06 -12.47 6.47
C GLU A 924 -35.81 -11.41 7.31
N ALA A 925 -36.74 -10.67 6.68
CA ALA A 925 -37.60 -9.75 7.41
C ALA A 925 -38.28 -10.40 8.63
N PRO A 926 -38.35 -9.77 9.81
CA PRO A 926 -38.29 -8.31 10.05
C PRO A 926 -36.94 -7.73 10.45
N VAL A 927 -35.81 -8.32 10.05
CA VAL A 927 -34.49 -7.93 10.50
C VAL A 927 -33.99 -6.63 9.88
N VAL A 928 -33.11 -5.96 10.61
CA VAL A 928 -32.51 -4.67 10.28
C VAL A 928 -31.07 -4.88 9.81
N ASP A 929 -30.79 -4.55 8.55
CA ASP A 929 -29.43 -4.36 8.08
C ASP A 929 -28.89 -3.00 8.55
N ALA A 930 -27.65 -2.95 9.01
CA ALA A 930 -27.05 -1.75 9.55
C ALA A 930 -25.65 -1.48 9.01
N LEU A 931 -25.34 -0.23 8.74
CA LEU A 931 -24.00 0.28 8.51
C LEU A 931 -23.67 1.32 9.58
N SER A 932 -22.47 1.30 10.13
CA SER A 932 -22.06 2.20 11.19
C SER A 932 -20.70 2.82 10.92
N ALA A 933 -20.55 4.07 11.32
CA ALA A 933 -19.29 4.76 11.45
C ALA A 933 -19.18 5.24 12.90
N PHE A 934 -18.20 4.76 13.66
CA PHE A 934 -18.04 5.14 15.07
C PHE A 934 -16.58 5.25 15.48
N VAL A 935 -16.34 6.00 16.54
CA VAL A 935 -15.04 6.10 17.20
C VAL A 935 -15.15 5.38 18.54
N ALA A 936 -14.25 4.42 18.79
CA ALA A 936 -14.03 3.80 20.07
C ALA A 936 -12.87 4.51 20.79
N ASP A 937 -13.06 4.90 22.05
CA ASP A 937 -12.13 5.74 22.81
C ASP A 937 -11.04 4.96 23.56
N GLY A 938 -11.04 3.62 23.47
CA GLY A 938 -10.12 2.76 24.22
C GLY A 938 -10.45 2.66 25.72
N SER A 939 -11.39 3.45 26.21
CA SER A 939 -11.79 3.47 27.65
C SER A 939 -13.13 2.78 27.89
N GLY A 940 -13.78 2.31 26.84
CA GLY A 940 -15.04 1.58 26.92
C GLY A 940 -16.25 2.32 26.33
N ASN A 941 -16.07 3.42 25.58
CA ASN A 941 -17.18 4.11 24.90
C ASN A 941 -17.00 4.06 23.39
N MET A 942 -18.13 3.98 22.68
CA MET A 942 -18.24 4.09 21.23
C MET A 942 -19.29 5.13 20.86
N ASN A 943 -18.92 6.12 20.04
CA ASN A 943 -19.79 7.17 19.59
C ASN A 943 -19.68 7.35 18.08
N GLY A 944 -20.80 7.61 17.41
CA GLY A 944 -20.80 7.77 15.96
C GLY A 944 -22.19 7.90 15.35
N THR A 945 -22.37 7.32 14.19
CA THR A 945 -23.62 7.31 13.44
C THR A 945 -23.87 5.94 12.81
N GLN A 946 -25.13 5.54 12.80
CA GLN A 946 -25.60 4.29 12.23
C GLN A 946 -26.70 4.55 11.22
N ASP A 947 -26.57 3.98 10.02
CA ASP A 947 -27.67 3.82 9.08
C ASP A 947 -28.27 2.42 9.27
N PHE A 948 -29.56 2.34 9.41
CA PHE A 948 -30.26 1.05 9.52
C PHE A 948 -31.45 0.99 8.58
N CYS A 949 -31.64 -0.13 7.94
CA CYS A 949 -32.69 -0.40 6.98
C CYS A 949 -33.59 -1.52 7.51
N GLY A 950 -34.82 -1.18 7.86
CA GLY A 950 -35.82 -2.09 8.39
C GLY A 950 -37.14 -2.00 7.61
N SER A 951 -38.22 -2.62 8.12
CA SER A 951 -39.54 -2.64 7.47
C SER A 951 -40.15 -1.23 7.21
N GLY A 952 -39.62 -0.20 7.86
CA GLY A 952 -40.02 1.21 7.66
C GLY A 952 -39.09 2.00 6.70
N GLY A 953 -38.22 1.35 5.95
CA GLY A 953 -37.18 1.99 5.13
C GLY A 953 -35.86 2.19 5.86
N CYS A 954 -34.97 3.00 5.28
CA CYS A 954 -33.66 3.29 5.86
C CYS A 954 -33.70 4.61 6.64
N ASN A 955 -33.10 4.62 7.83
CA ASN A 955 -33.00 5.76 8.71
C ASN A 955 -31.56 5.89 9.24
N THR A 956 -31.19 7.12 9.58
CA THR A 956 -29.90 7.42 10.24
C THR A 956 -30.16 7.81 11.69
N GLN A 957 -29.38 7.27 12.62
CA GLN A 957 -29.44 7.61 14.04
C GLN A 957 -28.05 7.81 14.65
N PRO A 958 -27.93 8.60 15.73
CA PRO A 958 -26.70 8.65 16.52
C PRO A 958 -26.41 7.27 17.12
N LEU A 959 -25.14 6.88 17.13
CA LEU A 959 -24.64 5.68 17.79
C LEU A 959 -23.97 6.12 19.10
N ALA A 960 -24.42 5.56 20.20
CA ALA A 960 -23.80 5.70 21.52
C ALA A 960 -23.87 4.35 22.23
N SER A 961 -22.73 3.75 22.49
CA SER A 961 -22.62 2.43 23.13
C SER A 961 -21.42 2.39 24.06
N THR A 962 -21.47 1.49 25.03
CA THR A 962 -20.35 1.18 25.90
C THR A 962 -19.90 -0.26 25.68
N TYR A 963 -18.61 -0.53 25.93
CA TYR A 963 -18.06 -1.87 25.80
C TYR A 963 -17.09 -2.20 26.92
N GLN A 964 -16.94 -3.48 27.23
CA GLN A 964 -15.95 -3.99 28.17
C GLN A 964 -15.30 -5.23 27.61
N VAL A 965 -14.00 -5.16 27.34
CA VAL A 965 -13.19 -6.24 26.75
C VAL A 965 -12.54 -7.07 27.86
N ASP A 966 -12.68 -8.39 27.80
CA ASP A 966 -11.96 -9.32 28.67
C ASP A 966 -10.58 -9.70 28.11
N ALA A 967 -9.80 -10.46 28.87
CA ALA A 967 -8.44 -10.86 28.53
C ALA A 967 -8.35 -11.76 27.28
N THR A 968 -9.44 -12.32 26.79
CA THR A 968 -9.50 -13.16 25.57
C THR A 968 -9.81 -12.35 24.31
N GLY A 969 -10.20 -11.08 24.46
CA GLY A 969 -10.64 -10.21 23.35
C GLY A 969 -12.15 -10.27 23.09
N ARG A 970 -12.92 -10.93 23.95
CA ARG A 970 -14.37 -10.90 23.94
C ARG A 970 -14.86 -9.64 24.66
N ALA A 971 -15.77 -8.90 24.05
CA ALA A 971 -16.35 -7.69 24.62
C ALA A 971 -17.87 -7.79 24.72
N VAL A 972 -18.42 -7.32 25.86
CA VAL A 972 -19.87 -7.10 26.01
C VAL A 972 -20.16 -5.66 25.63
N VAL A 973 -21.08 -5.46 24.67
CA VAL A 973 -21.44 -4.15 24.12
C VAL A 973 -22.89 -3.84 24.49
N ASN A 974 -23.12 -2.62 25.04
CA ASN A 974 -24.45 -2.15 25.46
C ASN A 974 -24.71 -0.76 24.87
N GLY A 975 -25.91 -0.53 24.39
CA GLY A 975 -26.35 0.76 23.83
C GLY A 975 -27.02 0.65 22.47
N THR A 976 -26.75 1.58 21.56
CA THR A 976 -27.27 1.56 20.19
C THR A 976 -26.78 0.32 19.41
N LEU A 977 -25.48 0.02 19.49
CA LEU A 977 -24.95 -1.31 19.23
C LEU A 977 -25.05 -2.11 20.54
N SER A 978 -25.59 -3.31 20.45
CA SER A 978 -25.66 -4.21 21.63
C SER A 978 -25.40 -5.64 21.20
N GLY A 979 -24.62 -6.37 22.02
CA GLY A 979 -24.26 -7.75 21.69
C GLY A 979 -22.91 -8.17 22.25
N ILE A 980 -22.35 -9.21 21.64
CA ILE A 980 -21.01 -9.69 21.96
C ILE A 980 -20.09 -9.38 20.79
N MET A 981 -18.97 -8.73 21.07
CA MET A 981 -17.98 -8.38 20.06
C MET A 981 -16.67 -9.13 20.35
N TYR A 982 -15.97 -9.52 19.30
CA TYR A 982 -14.65 -10.13 19.39
C TYR A 982 -13.62 -9.32 18.61
N VAL A 983 -12.44 -9.14 19.22
CA VAL A 983 -11.29 -8.47 18.60
C VAL A 983 -10.54 -9.49 17.75
N VAL A 984 -10.58 -9.34 16.43
CA VAL A 984 -9.78 -10.13 15.49
C VAL A 984 -8.36 -9.57 15.41
N SER A 985 -8.27 -8.26 15.27
CA SER A 985 -7.01 -7.51 15.20
C SER A 985 -7.24 -6.10 15.72
N PRO A 986 -6.18 -5.30 15.95
CA PRO A 986 -6.35 -3.88 16.27
C PRO A 986 -7.15 -3.10 15.22
N LYS A 987 -7.41 -3.71 14.06
CA LYS A 987 -8.08 -3.09 12.92
C LYS A 987 -9.42 -3.72 12.55
N LYS A 988 -9.76 -4.88 13.12
CA LYS A 988 -10.99 -5.60 12.81
C LYS A 988 -11.66 -6.10 14.09
N VAL A 989 -12.95 -5.81 14.24
CA VAL A 989 -13.83 -6.38 15.25
C VAL A 989 -15.09 -6.95 14.61
N VAL A 990 -15.63 -8.01 15.19
CA VAL A 990 -16.86 -8.65 14.72
C VAL A 990 -17.87 -8.66 15.86
N LEU A 991 -19.11 -8.27 15.59
CA LEU A 991 -20.21 -8.19 16.53
C LEU A 991 -21.28 -9.23 16.23
N LEU A 992 -21.67 -9.97 17.24
CA LEU A 992 -22.86 -10.81 17.30
C LEU A 992 -23.95 -10.06 18.07
N PRO A 993 -25.00 -9.53 17.41
CA PRO A 993 -26.09 -8.87 18.12
C PRO A 993 -26.83 -9.84 19.05
N THR A 994 -27.20 -9.38 20.25
CA THR A 994 -28.03 -10.13 21.21
C THR A 994 -29.35 -9.40 21.42
N GLY A 995 -30.44 -10.14 21.65
CA GLY A 995 -31.77 -9.56 21.90
C GLY A 995 -32.62 -9.32 20.66
N THR A 996 -32.19 -9.76 19.48
CA THR A 996 -32.98 -9.80 18.24
C THR A 996 -33.32 -11.23 17.88
N SER A 997 -34.52 -11.46 17.35
CA SER A 997 -34.98 -12.79 16.95
C SER A 997 -34.22 -13.38 15.71
N ASN A 998 -33.45 -12.54 15.01
CA ASN A 998 -32.68 -12.89 13.85
C ASN A 998 -31.34 -12.11 13.85
N PRO A 999 -30.30 -12.67 14.47
CA PRO A 999 -28.99 -12.01 14.55
C PRO A 999 -28.22 -12.15 13.23
N ALA A 1000 -27.75 -11.05 12.68
CA ALA A 1000 -26.73 -11.04 11.63
C ALA A 1000 -25.41 -10.53 12.19
N LEU A 1001 -24.31 -11.21 11.83
CA LEU A 1001 -22.96 -10.72 12.15
C LEU A 1001 -22.70 -9.36 11.53
N SER A 1002 -22.05 -8.51 12.27
CA SER A 1002 -21.57 -7.22 11.76
C SER A 1002 -20.05 -7.13 11.91
N THR A 1003 -19.35 -6.86 10.81
CA THR A 1003 -17.91 -6.68 10.81
C THR A 1003 -17.57 -5.20 10.70
N PHE A 1004 -16.68 -4.71 11.57
CA PHE A 1004 -16.20 -3.36 11.58
C PHE A 1004 -14.68 -3.33 11.39
N LEU A 1005 -14.21 -2.50 10.46
CA LEU A 1005 -12.81 -2.31 10.15
C LEU A 1005 -12.40 -0.87 10.52
N THR A 1006 -11.22 -0.69 11.06
CA THR A 1006 -10.64 0.64 11.15
C THR A 1006 -10.26 1.12 9.75
N GLY A 1007 -10.44 2.40 9.45
CA GLY A 1007 -10.22 2.99 8.12
C GLY A 1007 -8.80 2.87 7.55
N LEU A 1008 -7.97 1.98 8.08
CA LEU A 1008 -6.60 1.74 7.66
C LEU A 1008 -6.35 0.24 7.46
N THR A 1009 -6.03 -0.11 6.24
CA THR A 1009 -5.38 -1.35 5.78
C THR A 1009 -6.00 -2.70 6.23
N GLN A 1010 -6.45 -3.45 5.25
CA GLN A 1010 -6.41 -4.91 5.38
C GLN A 1010 -5.00 -5.39 5.66
#